data_3fd11b99d3bc22a7cf90b7e1395f33a8
#
_entry.id   3fd11b99d3bc22a7cf90b7e1395f33a8
#
_cell.length_a   1.000
_cell.length_b   1.000
_cell.length_c   1.000
_cell.angle_alpha   90.00
_cell.angle_beta   90.00
_cell.angle_gamma   90.00
#
_symmetry.space_group_name_H-M   'P 1'
#
loop_
_entity.id
_entity.type
_entity.pdbx_description
1 polymer ?
#
loop_
_entity_poly.entity_id
_entity_poly.type
_entity_poly.pdbx_seq_one_letter_code
_entity_poly.pdbx_strand_id
1 'polypeptide(L)'
;MFDLTTRDIKYLSGVGPQRASVLNKELGIFSFHDLLYYFPYKYVDRSRIYRIREIDGAMPYIQLKGEILGFETAGEGRQRRLIAHFSDGTGIVDLIWFQGIKYLIGKYKVHQEYIVFGKPTVFNGRINIAHPDIDPASELKLSAMGLQPYYNTTEKMKRSSLNSHAIEKMMKSLVGQLNEPLPETLSPALLAEHHLMPLTDALMNIHFPSGPDVLRKAEYRLKFEELFYVQLNILRYAKDRQRKYRGYVFEKVGDIFNGFYSRNLPFELTNAQKRVLKEIRRDLGAGRQMNRLLQGDVGSGKTLVALMSMLIALDNGYQACMMAPTEILANQHYETIRELLYGMDVRVELLTGSVKGKRREAILSGLLTGDVQILIGTHAVIEDTVNFASLGLVVIDEQHRFGVAQRARLWTKSVQPPHILVMTATPIPRTLAMTLYGDLDVSVIDELPPGRKPIATIHQFDSHRVSLYRSVRKQIDEGRQVYIVYPLIKESEKIDFKNLEEGYLHICEEFPDCRVCKVHGKMKPAEKDAQMQLFVSGEAQIMVATTVIEVGVNVPNASVMIIENAERFGLSQLHQLRGRVGRGADQSYCILVTGYKLAEDTRKRLEIMVRTNDGFEIAEADLKLRGPGDLEGTQQSGIAFDLKIADIARDGQLLQYVREVAQTIVDKDPNGSLPENEILWRQLKALRKTNVNWAAIS
;
A
#
# COMPACT_ATOMS: atom_id res chain seq x y z
N MET A 1 -26.68 31.66 -3.75
CA MET A 1 -25.89 30.51 -3.28
C MET A 1 -24.43 30.79 -3.58
N PHE A 2 -23.61 30.85 -2.56
CA PHE A 2 -22.17 31.13 -2.66
C PHE A 2 -21.47 29.87 -3.19
N ASP A 3 -21.11 29.87 -4.48
CA ASP A 3 -20.42 28.71 -5.07
C ASP A 3 -18.91 28.78 -4.77
N LEU A 4 -18.46 27.98 -3.82
CA LEU A 4 -17.07 27.91 -3.38
C LEU A 4 -16.16 27.33 -4.45
N THR A 5 -16.68 26.53 -5.38
CA THR A 5 -15.86 25.80 -6.37
C THR A 5 -15.43 26.66 -7.55
N THR A 6 -16.25 27.65 -7.90
CA THR A 6 -15.99 28.56 -9.03
C THR A 6 -15.24 29.83 -8.61
N ARG A 7 -15.16 30.12 -7.31
CA ARG A 7 -14.54 31.34 -6.82
C ARG A 7 -13.03 31.17 -6.67
N ASP A 8 -12.27 31.89 -7.51
CA ASP A 8 -10.80 31.85 -7.53
C ASP A 8 -10.21 32.38 -6.23
N ILE A 9 -9.21 31.67 -5.70
CA ILE A 9 -8.54 31.94 -4.41
C ILE A 9 -7.92 33.36 -4.34
N LYS A 10 -7.58 33.97 -5.47
CA LYS A 10 -7.01 35.32 -5.51
C LYS A 10 -7.93 36.42 -4.96
N TYR A 11 -9.25 36.17 -4.93
CA TYR A 11 -10.25 37.10 -4.42
C TYR A 11 -10.45 36.98 -2.89
N LEU A 12 -9.80 36.02 -2.24
CA LEU A 12 -9.82 35.94 -0.79
C LEU A 12 -8.98 37.04 -0.18
N SER A 13 -9.54 37.71 0.86
CA SER A 13 -8.83 38.75 1.57
C SER A 13 -7.50 38.21 2.12
N GLY A 14 -6.41 38.96 1.82
CA GLY A 14 -5.04 38.57 2.23
C GLY A 14 -4.31 37.62 1.27
N VAL A 15 -4.91 37.20 0.15
CA VAL A 15 -4.26 36.35 -0.85
C VAL A 15 -3.63 37.15 -1.98
N GLY A 16 -4.45 37.80 -2.81
CA GLY A 16 -3.99 38.51 -4.00
C GLY A 16 -3.30 37.64 -5.06
N PRO A 17 -2.96 38.18 -6.25
CA PRO A 17 -2.47 37.40 -7.38
C PRO A 17 -1.15 36.65 -7.14
N GLN A 18 -0.20 37.31 -6.43
CA GLN A 18 1.11 36.69 -6.17
C GLN A 18 1.04 35.50 -5.27
N ARG A 19 0.32 35.57 -4.12
CA ARG A 19 0.13 34.47 -3.19
C ARG A 19 -0.74 33.37 -3.81
N ALA A 20 -1.76 33.73 -4.60
CA ALA A 20 -2.57 32.77 -5.35
C ALA A 20 -1.69 31.92 -6.29
N SER A 21 -0.77 32.55 -7.04
CA SER A 21 0.15 31.80 -7.91
C SER A 21 1.03 30.80 -7.15
N VAL A 22 1.46 31.13 -5.94
CA VAL A 22 2.23 30.22 -5.09
C VAL A 22 1.36 29.08 -4.56
N LEU A 23 0.16 29.36 -4.06
CA LEU A 23 -0.81 28.37 -3.58
C LEU A 23 -1.20 27.39 -4.69
N ASN A 24 -1.45 27.89 -5.91
CA ASN A 24 -1.77 27.07 -7.07
C ASN A 24 -0.64 26.09 -7.42
N LYS A 25 0.62 26.61 -7.46
CA LYS A 25 1.79 25.81 -7.88
C LYS A 25 2.27 24.82 -6.83
N GLU A 26 2.24 25.21 -5.55
CA GLU A 26 2.84 24.41 -4.47
C GLU A 26 1.83 23.49 -3.80
N LEU A 27 0.55 23.84 -3.74
CA LEU A 27 -0.49 23.10 -3.04
C LEU A 27 -1.68 22.69 -3.92
N GLY A 28 -1.74 23.13 -5.17
CA GLY A 28 -2.90 22.85 -6.03
C GLY A 28 -4.19 23.56 -5.58
N ILE A 29 -4.10 24.63 -4.80
CA ILE A 29 -5.25 25.38 -4.28
C ILE A 29 -5.61 26.49 -5.28
N PHE A 30 -6.71 26.34 -6.01
CA PHE A 30 -7.20 27.27 -7.04
C PHE A 30 -8.45 28.03 -6.58
N SER A 31 -9.28 27.42 -5.76
CA SER A 31 -10.59 27.92 -5.36
C SER A 31 -10.74 28.05 -3.86
N PHE A 32 -11.82 28.69 -3.42
CA PHE A 32 -12.22 28.76 -2.00
C PHE A 32 -12.52 27.35 -1.46
N HIS A 33 -13.10 26.48 -2.29
CA HIS A 33 -13.33 25.08 -1.95
C HIS A 33 -12.02 24.35 -1.66
N ASP A 34 -11.01 24.50 -2.53
CA ASP A 34 -9.74 23.79 -2.35
C ASP A 34 -9.06 24.22 -1.03
N LEU A 35 -9.14 25.51 -0.68
CA LEU A 35 -8.61 25.98 0.59
C LEU A 35 -9.39 25.40 1.77
N LEU A 36 -10.73 25.37 1.73
CA LEU A 36 -11.56 24.83 2.80
C LEU A 36 -11.33 23.34 3.05
N TYR A 37 -10.97 22.60 2.01
CA TYR A 37 -10.60 21.18 2.08
C TYR A 37 -9.09 20.92 2.20
N TYR A 38 -8.31 21.94 2.52
CA TYR A 38 -6.90 21.83 2.88
C TYR A 38 -6.75 21.70 4.40
N PHE A 39 -6.74 20.48 4.89
CA PHE A 39 -6.82 20.18 6.31
C PHE A 39 -5.49 20.35 7.05
N PRO A 40 -5.53 20.73 8.36
CA PRO A 40 -4.34 20.74 9.20
C PRO A 40 -3.76 19.33 9.36
N TYR A 41 -2.44 19.20 9.39
CA TYR A 41 -1.78 17.94 9.62
C TYR A 41 -1.53 17.62 11.10
N LYS A 42 -1.61 18.64 11.96
CA LYS A 42 -1.52 18.50 13.42
C LYS A 42 -2.19 19.69 14.11
N TYR A 43 -2.50 19.48 15.38
CA TYR A 43 -2.99 20.53 16.28
C TYR A 43 -2.05 20.65 17.45
N VAL A 44 -1.90 21.88 17.94
CA VAL A 44 -1.11 22.17 19.13
C VAL A 44 -2.02 22.80 20.17
N ASP A 45 -2.07 22.18 21.34
CA ASP A 45 -2.87 22.65 22.46
C ASP A 45 -2.21 23.90 23.06
N ARG A 46 -2.90 25.03 22.96
CA ARG A 46 -2.52 26.31 23.59
C ARG A 46 -3.44 26.68 24.75
N SER A 47 -4.23 25.75 25.26
CA SER A 47 -5.16 26.02 26.35
C SER A 47 -4.47 26.20 27.70
N ARG A 48 -3.27 25.59 27.86
CA ARG A 48 -2.52 25.63 29.13
C ARG A 48 -1.32 26.55 29.04
N ILE A 49 -1.28 27.51 29.95
CA ILE A 49 -0.09 28.33 30.23
C ILE A 49 0.67 27.65 31.38
N TYR A 50 1.90 27.23 31.11
CA TYR A 50 2.79 26.63 32.09
C TYR A 50 3.57 27.71 32.85
N ARG A 51 3.98 27.38 34.06
CA ARG A 51 4.98 28.18 34.78
C ARG A 51 6.37 27.67 34.45
N ILE A 52 7.36 28.59 34.41
CA ILE A 52 8.75 28.23 34.04
C ILE A 52 9.32 27.16 34.98
N ARG A 53 8.97 27.19 36.26
CA ARG A 53 9.36 26.15 37.22
C ARG A 53 8.79 24.75 36.96
N GLU A 54 7.74 24.64 36.15
CA GLU A 54 7.04 23.39 35.85
C GLU A 54 7.58 22.70 34.58
N ILE A 55 8.43 23.39 33.80
CA ILE A 55 8.90 22.90 32.50
C ILE A 55 10.22 22.14 32.62
N ASP A 56 10.36 21.14 31.78
CA ASP A 56 11.61 20.43 31.52
C ASP A 56 11.93 20.39 30.02
N GLY A 57 13.14 19.96 29.68
CA GLY A 57 13.59 19.92 28.28
C GLY A 57 12.98 18.77 27.46
N ALA A 58 12.23 17.86 28.07
CA ALA A 58 11.58 16.73 27.39
C ALA A 58 10.12 17.03 27.02
N MET A 59 9.55 18.12 27.53
CA MET A 59 8.19 18.52 27.24
C MET A 59 7.95 18.80 25.75
N PRO A 60 6.72 18.58 25.24
CA PRO A 60 6.32 19.00 23.91
C PRO A 60 6.28 20.53 23.80
N TYR A 61 5.69 21.07 22.74
CA TYR A 61 5.45 22.53 22.64
C TYR A 61 4.60 23.01 23.80
N ILE A 62 5.04 24.09 24.45
CA ILE A 62 4.41 24.69 25.64
C ILE A 62 4.16 26.18 25.43
N GLN A 63 3.26 26.72 26.24
CA GLN A 63 2.96 28.16 26.28
C GLN A 63 3.33 28.73 27.65
N LEU A 64 4.05 29.85 27.64
CA LEU A 64 4.47 30.59 28.85
C LEU A 64 3.91 32.01 28.78
N LYS A 65 3.57 32.59 29.93
CA LYS A 65 3.24 34.00 30.05
C LYS A 65 4.24 34.66 30.99
N GLY A 66 4.83 35.77 30.56
CA GLY A 66 5.83 36.49 31.36
C GLY A 66 6.37 37.70 30.61
N GLU A 67 7.49 38.23 31.04
CA GLU A 67 8.14 39.41 30.49
C GLU A 67 9.58 39.13 30.03
N ILE A 68 10.05 39.91 29.07
CA ILE A 68 11.46 39.89 28.64
C ILE A 68 12.22 40.81 29.58
N LEU A 69 13.19 40.26 30.31
CA LEU A 69 14.03 41.03 31.22
C LEU A 69 15.17 41.77 30.50
N GLY A 70 15.67 41.25 29.40
CA GLY A 70 16.77 41.81 28.64
C GLY A 70 17.16 40.98 27.44
N PHE A 71 18.01 41.56 26.60
CA PHE A 71 18.56 40.93 25.39
C PHE A 71 20.08 40.80 25.51
N GLU A 72 20.60 39.66 25.08
CA GLU A 72 22.03 39.42 24.93
C GLU A 72 22.31 38.93 23.50
N THR A 73 23.48 39.32 22.97
CA THR A 73 23.94 38.81 21.67
C THR A 73 25.20 38.01 21.89
N ALA A 74 25.15 36.71 21.56
CA ALA A 74 26.27 35.81 21.73
C ALA A 74 26.75 35.27 20.37
N GLY A 75 28.07 34.98 20.27
CA GLY A 75 28.72 34.44 19.08
C GLY A 75 29.08 35.48 18.03
N GLU A 76 29.96 35.12 17.08
CA GLU A 76 30.44 35.97 15.98
C GLU A 76 30.12 35.38 14.62
N GLY A 77 30.03 36.25 13.61
CA GLY A 77 29.82 35.83 12.22
C GLY A 77 28.52 35.07 11.99
N ARG A 78 28.63 33.83 11.41
CA ARG A 78 27.49 32.97 11.12
C ARG A 78 26.93 32.28 12.37
N GLN A 79 27.63 32.27 13.50
CA GLN A 79 27.18 31.69 14.77
C GLN A 79 26.53 32.72 15.70
N ARG A 80 26.34 33.97 15.25
CA ARG A 80 25.70 35.02 16.01
C ARG A 80 24.24 34.71 16.27
N ARG A 81 23.83 34.79 17.56
CA ARG A 81 22.49 34.52 18.02
C ARG A 81 22.01 35.62 18.98
N LEU A 82 20.70 35.88 18.94
CA LEU A 82 20.04 36.76 19.93
C LEU A 82 19.47 35.86 21.02
N ILE A 83 19.67 36.23 22.26
CA ILE A 83 19.11 35.58 23.45
C ILE A 83 18.27 36.64 24.17
N ALA A 84 17.00 36.31 24.45
CA ALA A 84 16.17 37.12 25.34
C ALA A 84 15.91 36.32 26.62
N HIS A 85 16.20 36.93 27.76
CA HIS A 85 15.89 36.33 29.07
C HIS A 85 14.43 36.59 29.39
N PHE A 86 13.64 35.53 29.45
CA PHE A 86 12.21 35.60 29.68
C PHE A 86 11.86 35.02 31.05
N SER A 87 11.04 35.75 31.82
CA SER A 87 10.67 35.37 33.19
C SER A 87 9.17 35.51 33.42
N ASP A 88 8.62 34.58 34.21
CA ASP A 88 7.26 34.64 34.74
C ASP A 88 7.23 34.88 36.27
N GLY A 89 8.39 35.26 36.83
CA GLY A 89 8.58 35.38 38.29
C GLY A 89 8.87 34.08 39.04
N THR A 90 8.70 32.90 38.39
CA THR A 90 9.00 31.59 39.00
C THR A 90 10.32 31.00 38.51
N GLY A 91 10.86 31.52 37.41
CA GLY A 91 12.11 31.08 36.81
C GLY A 91 12.50 31.95 35.62
N ILE A 92 13.59 31.58 34.93
CA ILE A 92 14.06 32.24 33.72
C ILE A 92 14.28 31.18 32.65
N VAL A 93 13.83 31.47 31.40
CA VAL A 93 14.07 30.67 30.20
C VAL A 93 14.70 31.55 29.12
N ASP A 94 15.66 31.01 28.38
CA ASP A 94 16.32 31.72 27.30
C ASP A 94 15.58 31.52 25.98
N LEU A 95 15.12 32.58 25.33
CA LEU A 95 14.52 32.59 24.00
C LEU A 95 15.62 32.89 22.98
N ILE A 96 15.85 31.98 22.01
CA ILE A 96 17.02 32.03 21.14
C ILE A 96 16.61 32.19 19.68
N TRP A 97 17.23 33.15 18.96
CA TRP A 97 17.09 33.31 17.50
C TRP A 97 18.44 33.37 16.83
N PHE A 98 18.55 32.65 15.71
CA PHE A 98 19.76 32.60 14.89
C PHE A 98 19.69 33.53 13.68
N GLN A 99 18.54 34.16 13.39
CA GLN A 99 18.30 35.04 12.26
C GLN A 99 17.43 36.22 12.63
N GLY A 100 17.53 37.33 11.87
CA GLY A 100 16.67 38.48 12.06
C GLY A 100 16.96 39.35 13.29
N ILE A 101 18.15 39.26 13.89
CA ILE A 101 18.53 39.84 15.20
C ILE A 101 18.16 41.32 15.32
N LYS A 102 18.55 42.14 14.33
CA LYS A 102 18.28 43.61 14.37
C LYS A 102 16.78 43.94 14.38
N TYR A 103 15.99 43.16 13.63
CA TYR A 103 14.55 43.35 13.55
C TYR A 103 13.87 42.93 14.86
N LEU A 104 14.30 41.83 15.48
CA LEU A 104 13.71 41.30 16.71
C LEU A 104 13.94 42.20 17.92
N ILE A 105 15.14 42.75 18.06
CA ILE A 105 15.45 43.76 19.12
C ILE A 105 14.55 44.98 19.02
N GLY A 106 14.21 45.42 17.81
CA GLY A 106 13.29 46.54 17.61
C GLY A 106 11.82 46.19 17.77
N LYS A 107 11.47 44.92 17.63
CA LYS A 107 10.10 44.44 17.70
C LYS A 107 9.59 44.20 19.11
N TYR A 108 10.43 43.65 20.00
CA TYR A 108 10.04 43.29 21.37
C TYR A 108 10.61 44.29 22.38
N LYS A 109 9.78 44.64 23.37
CA LYS A 109 10.15 45.57 24.43
C LYS A 109 10.43 44.83 25.73
N VAL A 110 11.45 45.26 26.47
CA VAL A 110 11.73 44.78 27.84
C VAL A 110 10.62 45.23 28.79
N HIS A 111 10.34 44.44 29.83
CA HIS A 111 9.31 44.67 30.83
C HIS A 111 7.88 44.83 30.28
N GLN A 112 7.63 44.28 29.11
CA GLN A 112 6.29 44.11 28.57
C GLN A 112 5.88 42.65 28.68
N GLU A 113 4.62 42.39 29.04
CA GLU A 113 4.08 41.01 29.12
C GLU A 113 3.86 40.42 27.70
N TYR A 114 4.41 39.25 27.51
CA TYR A 114 4.26 38.43 26.31
C TYR A 114 3.77 37.04 26.61
N ILE A 115 3.15 36.41 25.64
CA ILE A 115 2.92 34.99 25.61
C ILE A 115 3.91 34.41 24.62
N VAL A 116 4.68 33.42 25.11
CA VAL A 116 5.73 32.74 24.38
C VAL A 116 5.29 31.31 24.14
N PHE A 117 5.32 30.85 22.90
CA PHE A 117 5.03 29.49 22.51
C PHE A 117 6.22 28.86 21.82
N GLY A 118 6.63 27.65 22.26
CA GLY A 118 7.75 26.93 21.65
C GLY A 118 8.05 25.61 22.34
N LYS A 119 9.03 24.89 21.80
CA LYS A 119 9.50 23.62 22.36
C LYS A 119 10.67 23.89 23.30
N PRO A 120 10.56 23.55 24.59
CA PRO A 120 11.70 23.69 25.50
C PRO A 120 12.78 22.64 25.19
N THR A 121 14.02 23.03 25.33
CA THR A 121 15.20 22.17 25.21
C THR A 121 16.19 22.53 26.30
N VAL A 122 17.06 21.61 26.71
CA VAL A 122 18.12 21.88 27.68
C VAL A 122 19.44 22.02 26.94
N PHE A 123 20.13 23.14 27.14
CA PHE A 123 21.47 23.36 26.65
C PHE A 123 22.33 23.99 27.73
N ASN A 124 23.48 23.41 28.04
CA ASN A 124 24.37 23.83 29.15
C ASN A 124 23.66 23.99 30.48
N GLY A 125 22.74 23.07 30.81
CA GLY A 125 22.02 23.08 32.09
C GLY A 125 20.92 24.14 32.20
N ARG A 126 20.64 24.93 31.15
CA ARG A 126 19.57 25.91 31.10
C ARG A 126 18.48 25.49 30.12
N ILE A 127 17.24 25.79 30.46
CA ILE A 127 16.11 25.60 29.57
C ILE A 127 16.10 26.76 28.57
N ASN A 128 15.97 26.41 27.29
CA ASN A 128 15.86 27.40 26.23
C ASN A 128 14.78 27.02 25.24
N ILE A 129 14.26 28.00 24.50
CA ILE A 129 13.28 27.83 23.43
C ILE A 129 13.84 28.49 22.17
N ALA A 130 14.12 27.70 21.13
CA ALA A 130 14.65 28.19 19.87
C ALA A 130 13.52 28.66 18.94
N HIS A 131 13.67 29.84 18.37
CA HIS A 131 12.69 30.46 17.47
C HIS A 131 11.24 30.41 17.98
N PRO A 132 10.97 30.90 19.21
CA PRO A 132 9.61 30.89 19.74
C PRO A 132 8.69 31.84 18.96
N ASP A 133 7.38 31.51 18.94
CA ASP A 133 6.34 32.47 18.60
C ASP A 133 6.09 33.35 19.83
N ILE A 134 6.08 34.67 19.64
CA ILE A 134 5.86 35.62 20.72
C ILE A 134 4.80 36.63 20.30
N ASP A 135 3.75 36.72 21.13
CA ASP A 135 2.66 37.70 20.97
C ASP A 135 2.51 38.57 22.23
N PRO A 136 2.20 39.83 22.10
CA PRO A 136 1.90 40.67 23.28
C PRO A 136 0.69 40.10 24.03
N ALA A 137 0.77 40.02 25.35
CA ALA A 137 -0.31 39.47 26.17
C ALA A 137 -1.62 40.27 26.04
N SER A 138 -1.54 41.59 25.72
CA SER A 138 -2.68 42.45 25.50
C SER A 138 -3.47 42.21 24.20
N GLU A 139 -2.83 41.53 23.21
CA GLU A 139 -3.46 41.24 21.91
C GLU A 139 -4.14 39.87 21.86
N LEU A 140 -3.93 39.04 22.89
CA LEU A 140 -4.51 37.69 22.94
C LEU A 140 -5.98 37.75 23.33
N LYS A 141 -6.86 37.62 22.35
CA LYS A 141 -8.28 37.34 22.61
C LYS A 141 -8.39 35.93 23.22
N LEU A 142 -9.27 35.74 24.19
CA LEU A 142 -9.59 34.44 24.81
C LEU A 142 -9.87 33.32 23.76
N SER A 143 -10.20 33.69 22.52
CA SER A 143 -10.39 32.78 21.39
C SER A 143 -9.11 32.11 20.85
N ALA A 144 -7.94 32.51 21.34
CA ALA A 144 -6.66 31.90 20.99
C ALA A 144 -6.24 30.80 21.96
N MET A 145 -7.02 30.53 23.00
CA MET A 145 -6.79 29.44 23.97
C MET A 145 -7.52 28.19 23.51
N GLY A 146 -6.94 27.44 22.61
CA GLY A 146 -7.52 26.19 22.10
C GLY A 146 -6.53 25.40 21.28
N LEU A 147 -7.04 24.41 20.59
CA LEU A 147 -6.25 23.62 19.64
C LEU A 147 -5.95 24.47 18.39
N GLN A 148 -4.70 24.88 18.23
CA GLN A 148 -4.28 25.65 17.06
C GLN A 148 -3.93 24.70 15.90
N PRO A 149 -4.53 24.90 14.71
CA PRO A 149 -4.23 24.09 13.54
C PRO A 149 -2.88 24.44 12.92
N TYR A 150 -2.14 23.43 12.48
CA TYR A 150 -0.90 23.58 11.71
C TYR A 150 -1.08 22.98 10.31
N TYR A 151 -0.78 23.81 9.30
CA TYR A 151 -0.88 23.45 7.89
C TYR A 151 0.50 23.15 7.30
N ASN A 152 0.58 22.18 6.40
CA ASN A 152 1.79 21.87 5.66
C ASN A 152 2.18 23.07 4.76
N THR A 153 3.48 23.34 4.69
CA THR A 153 4.01 24.43 3.85
C THR A 153 5.36 24.02 3.26
N THR A 154 5.59 24.38 2.01
CA THR A 154 6.88 24.15 1.35
C THR A 154 7.90 25.22 1.71
N GLU A 155 9.19 24.96 1.49
CA GLU A 155 10.24 25.97 1.70
C GLU A 155 10.04 27.22 0.82
N LYS A 156 9.51 27.07 -0.40
CA LYS A 156 9.18 28.19 -1.27
C LYS A 156 8.05 29.04 -0.72
N MET A 157 7.04 28.42 -0.12
CA MET A 157 5.95 29.12 0.54
C MET A 157 6.47 29.94 1.72
N LYS A 158 7.32 29.38 2.57
CA LYS A 158 7.94 30.08 3.71
C LYS A 158 8.73 31.32 3.25
N ARG A 159 9.49 31.21 2.15
CA ARG A 159 10.20 32.36 1.55
C ARG A 159 9.26 33.45 1.05
N SER A 160 8.03 33.09 0.67
CA SER A 160 6.98 34.05 0.23
C SER A 160 6.07 34.46 1.39
N SER A 161 6.49 34.29 2.63
CA SER A 161 5.72 34.60 3.85
C SER A 161 4.36 33.88 3.91
N LEU A 162 4.26 32.70 3.29
CA LEU A 162 3.11 31.80 3.32
C LEU A 162 3.39 30.64 4.26
N ASN A 163 3.55 30.93 5.54
CA ASN A 163 3.69 29.91 6.60
C ASN A 163 2.31 29.42 7.07
N SER A 164 2.30 28.43 7.99
CA SER A 164 1.07 27.87 8.56
C SER A 164 0.12 28.92 9.15
N HIS A 165 0.67 29.94 9.82
CA HIS A 165 -0.12 31.04 10.40
C HIS A 165 -0.78 31.92 9.31
N ALA A 166 -0.11 32.13 8.18
CA ALA A 166 -0.70 32.85 7.04
C ALA A 166 -1.89 32.07 6.46
N ILE A 167 -1.78 30.73 6.35
CA ILE A 167 -2.88 29.87 5.90
C ILE A 167 -4.03 29.90 6.92
N GLU A 168 -3.73 29.83 8.21
CA GLU A 168 -4.74 29.98 9.28
C GLU A 168 -5.52 31.27 9.17
N LYS A 169 -4.84 32.42 8.92
CA LYS A 169 -5.50 33.72 8.70
C LYS A 169 -6.40 33.73 7.47
N MET A 170 -5.93 33.13 6.37
CA MET A 170 -6.75 32.98 5.15
C MET A 170 -7.98 32.12 5.43
N MET A 171 -7.84 31.02 6.16
CA MET A 171 -8.93 30.15 6.57
C MET A 171 -9.95 30.90 7.45
N LYS A 172 -9.49 31.69 8.43
CA LYS A 172 -10.37 32.55 9.23
C LYS A 172 -11.16 33.54 8.38
N SER A 173 -10.48 34.16 7.39
CA SER A 173 -11.13 35.08 6.45
C SER A 173 -12.17 34.36 5.56
N LEU A 174 -11.89 33.15 5.12
CA LEU A 174 -12.79 32.34 4.32
C LEU A 174 -14.03 31.94 5.13
N VAL A 175 -13.82 31.37 6.31
CA VAL A 175 -14.88 30.94 7.22
C VAL A 175 -15.80 32.12 7.63
N GLY A 176 -15.21 33.29 7.88
CA GLY A 176 -15.97 34.50 8.18
C GLY A 176 -16.83 35.04 7.03
N GLN A 177 -16.63 34.56 5.79
CA GLN A 177 -17.45 34.90 4.62
C GLN A 177 -18.59 33.88 4.37
N LEU A 178 -18.60 32.77 5.08
CA LEU A 178 -19.67 31.75 4.98
C LEU A 178 -20.89 32.20 5.78
N ASN A 179 -21.82 32.88 5.11
CA ASN A 179 -23.04 33.41 5.73
C ASN A 179 -24.17 32.36 5.80
N GLU A 180 -24.06 31.27 5.04
CA GLU A 180 -25.05 30.21 4.95
C GLU A 180 -24.38 28.85 5.21
N PRO A 181 -25.10 27.87 5.80
CA PRO A 181 -24.60 26.51 5.91
C PRO A 181 -24.27 25.93 4.54
N LEU A 182 -23.18 25.17 4.48
CA LEU A 182 -22.79 24.45 3.26
C LEU A 182 -23.83 23.37 2.92
N PRO A 183 -24.08 23.12 1.63
CA PRO A 183 -24.94 22.03 1.21
C PRO A 183 -24.44 20.70 1.79
N GLU A 184 -25.34 19.99 2.45
CA GLU A 184 -25.02 18.67 3.01
C GLU A 184 -24.76 17.66 1.87
N THR A 185 -23.87 16.74 2.11
CA THR A 185 -23.42 15.73 1.16
C THR A 185 -23.93 14.33 1.50
N LEU A 186 -24.33 14.08 2.75
CA LEU A 186 -24.93 12.84 3.20
C LEU A 186 -26.44 13.01 3.47
N SER A 187 -27.20 11.92 3.38
CA SER A 187 -28.63 11.97 3.64
C SER A 187 -28.90 12.19 5.15
N PRO A 188 -30.02 12.86 5.51
CA PRO A 188 -30.39 13.03 6.91
C PRO A 188 -30.50 11.72 7.68
N ALA A 189 -30.95 10.64 7.01
CA ALA A 189 -31.02 9.32 7.58
C ALA A 189 -29.63 8.79 8.00
N LEU A 190 -28.63 8.92 7.13
CA LEU A 190 -27.24 8.52 7.45
C LEU A 190 -26.65 9.36 8.59
N LEU A 191 -26.90 10.67 8.60
CA LEU A 191 -26.43 11.53 9.68
C LEU A 191 -26.98 11.09 11.03
N ALA A 192 -28.28 10.78 11.09
CA ALA A 192 -28.96 10.37 12.32
C ALA A 192 -28.52 8.96 12.76
N GLU A 193 -28.53 7.99 11.84
CA GLU A 193 -28.22 6.58 12.12
C GLU A 193 -26.78 6.38 12.62
N HIS A 194 -25.82 7.12 12.03
CA HIS A 194 -24.40 6.98 12.34
C HIS A 194 -23.89 8.10 13.26
N HIS A 195 -24.79 8.91 13.84
CA HIS A 195 -24.47 10.02 14.76
C HIS A 195 -23.39 10.97 14.19
N LEU A 196 -23.50 11.30 12.91
CA LEU A 196 -22.52 12.13 12.21
C LEU A 196 -22.81 13.61 12.39
N MET A 197 -21.77 14.40 12.56
CA MET A 197 -21.85 15.85 12.62
C MET A 197 -22.26 16.43 11.24
N PRO A 198 -23.08 17.51 11.18
CA PRO A 198 -23.34 18.21 9.92
C PRO A 198 -22.04 18.69 9.23
N LEU A 199 -22.04 18.74 7.89
CA LEU A 199 -20.84 19.07 7.12
C LEU A 199 -20.24 20.43 7.51
N THR A 200 -21.08 21.47 7.65
CA THR A 200 -20.62 22.81 8.03
C THR A 200 -19.91 22.78 9.38
N ASP A 201 -20.51 22.14 10.38
CA ASP A 201 -19.92 22.04 11.72
C ASP A 201 -18.62 21.24 11.69
N ALA A 202 -18.54 20.17 10.90
CA ALA A 202 -17.33 19.37 10.74
C ALA A 202 -16.20 20.19 10.11
N LEU A 203 -16.47 20.93 9.03
CA LEU A 203 -15.49 21.78 8.38
C LEU A 203 -15.06 22.99 9.26
N MET A 204 -15.97 23.52 10.07
CA MET A 204 -15.58 24.54 11.03
C MET A 204 -14.66 24.00 12.12
N ASN A 205 -15.02 22.86 12.70
CA ASN A 205 -14.29 22.27 13.81
C ASN A 205 -13.01 21.53 13.41
N ILE A 206 -12.83 21.17 12.14
CA ILE A 206 -11.52 20.68 11.67
C ILE A 206 -10.50 21.80 11.57
N HIS A 207 -10.92 23.03 11.28
CA HIS A 207 -10.03 24.18 11.20
C HIS A 207 -9.90 24.94 12.52
N PHE A 208 -10.99 25.05 13.27
CA PHE A 208 -11.07 25.83 14.53
C PHE A 208 -11.82 25.04 15.58
N PRO A 209 -11.24 23.92 16.09
CA PRO A 209 -11.93 23.06 17.03
C PRO A 209 -12.17 23.76 18.37
N SER A 210 -13.38 23.64 18.88
CA SER A 210 -13.75 24.14 20.22
C SER A 210 -13.21 23.27 21.36
N GLY A 211 -12.74 22.04 21.04
CA GLY A 211 -12.14 21.11 21.98
C GLY A 211 -11.74 19.79 21.32
N PRO A 212 -10.98 18.94 22.04
CA PRO A 212 -10.48 17.68 21.49
C PRO A 212 -11.59 16.70 21.06
N ASP A 213 -12.70 16.67 21.81
CA ASP A 213 -13.83 15.76 21.52
C ASP A 213 -14.59 16.18 20.26
N VAL A 214 -14.78 17.49 20.09
CA VAL A 214 -15.44 18.05 18.90
C VAL A 214 -14.56 17.85 17.67
N LEU A 215 -13.24 18.03 17.81
CA LEU A 215 -12.28 17.73 16.76
C LEU A 215 -12.38 16.27 16.31
N ARG A 216 -12.37 15.31 17.25
CA ARG A 216 -12.51 13.88 16.91
C ARG A 216 -13.81 13.58 16.15
N LYS A 217 -14.93 14.20 16.53
CA LYS A 217 -16.21 14.06 15.81
C LYS A 217 -16.14 14.65 14.40
N ALA A 218 -15.48 15.80 14.24
CA ALA A 218 -15.28 16.43 12.93
C ALA A 218 -14.38 15.57 12.02
N GLU A 219 -13.26 15.08 12.53
CA GLU A 219 -12.38 14.15 11.81
C GLU A 219 -13.13 12.87 11.39
N TYR A 220 -13.89 12.27 12.33
CA TYR A 220 -14.68 11.07 12.05
C TYR A 220 -15.70 11.30 10.94
N ARG A 221 -16.42 12.43 10.97
CA ARG A 221 -17.41 12.80 9.95
C ARG A 221 -16.78 12.95 8.56
N LEU A 222 -15.65 13.65 8.46
CA LEU A 222 -14.97 13.88 7.19
C LEU A 222 -14.32 12.60 6.65
N LYS A 223 -13.69 11.79 7.49
CA LYS A 223 -13.14 10.49 7.11
C LYS A 223 -14.23 9.52 6.66
N PHE A 224 -15.36 9.48 7.39
CA PHE A 224 -16.52 8.67 7.03
C PHE A 224 -17.01 9.03 5.62
N GLU A 225 -17.22 10.30 5.34
CA GLU A 225 -17.69 10.78 4.04
C GLU A 225 -16.73 10.39 2.91
N GLU A 226 -15.45 10.67 3.09
CA GLU A 226 -14.42 10.41 2.08
C GLU A 226 -14.35 8.92 1.73
N LEU A 227 -14.26 8.05 2.73
CA LEU A 227 -14.24 6.60 2.54
C LEU A 227 -15.57 6.05 2.02
N PHE A 228 -16.70 6.62 2.46
CA PHE A 228 -18.03 6.22 2.03
C PHE A 228 -18.22 6.44 0.52
N TYR A 229 -17.86 7.60 -0.01
CA TYR A 229 -18.02 7.86 -1.45
C TYR A 229 -17.06 7.03 -2.30
N VAL A 230 -15.86 6.72 -1.80
CA VAL A 230 -14.96 5.75 -2.44
C VAL A 230 -15.65 4.38 -2.53
N GLN A 231 -16.18 3.86 -1.41
CA GLN A 231 -16.83 2.55 -1.39
C GLN A 231 -18.13 2.53 -2.19
N LEU A 232 -18.95 3.57 -2.08
CA LEU A 232 -20.20 3.69 -2.83
C LEU A 232 -19.97 3.65 -4.34
N ASN A 233 -18.91 4.34 -4.81
CA ASN A 233 -18.52 4.33 -6.22
C ASN A 233 -18.10 2.95 -6.70
N ILE A 234 -17.23 2.27 -5.94
CA ILE A 234 -16.72 0.94 -6.24
C ILE A 234 -17.86 -0.08 -6.29
N LEU A 235 -18.71 -0.10 -5.27
CA LEU A 235 -19.82 -1.07 -5.16
C LEU A 235 -20.89 -0.85 -6.24
N ARG A 236 -21.20 0.40 -6.55
CA ARG A 236 -22.11 0.72 -7.65
C ARG A 236 -21.56 0.23 -8.99
N TYR A 237 -20.27 0.50 -9.26
CA TYR A 237 -19.63 0.04 -10.48
C TYR A 237 -19.66 -1.50 -10.60
N ALA A 238 -19.32 -2.20 -9.51
CA ALA A 238 -19.40 -3.66 -9.44
C ALA A 238 -20.82 -4.18 -9.71
N LYS A 239 -21.84 -3.53 -9.15
CA LYS A 239 -23.26 -3.88 -9.37
C LYS A 239 -23.71 -3.64 -10.82
N ASP A 240 -23.35 -2.48 -11.39
CA ASP A 240 -23.66 -2.13 -12.78
C ASP A 240 -23.02 -3.14 -13.75
N ARG A 241 -21.77 -3.56 -13.48
CA ARG A 241 -21.08 -4.58 -14.26
C ARG A 241 -21.77 -5.95 -14.15
N GLN A 242 -22.12 -6.39 -12.94
CA GLN A 242 -22.83 -7.66 -12.74
C GLN A 242 -24.19 -7.71 -13.47
N ARG A 243 -24.85 -6.57 -13.64
CA ARG A 243 -26.10 -6.47 -14.42
C ARG A 243 -25.88 -6.48 -15.91
N LYS A 244 -24.80 -5.85 -16.37
CA LYS A 244 -24.47 -5.72 -17.79
C LYS A 244 -23.98 -7.04 -18.38
N TYR A 245 -23.22 -7.83 -17.60
CA TYR A 245 -22.59 -9.05 -18.07
C TYR A 245 -23.16 -10.27 -17.34
N ARG A 246 -23.94 -11.06 -18.08
CA ARG A 246 -24.33 -12.41 -17.63
C ARG A 246 -23.11 -13.31 -17.70
N GLY A 247 -22.90 -14.13 -16.66
CA GLY A 247 -21.87 -15.16 -16.63
C GLY A 247 -22.41 -16.53 -17.05
N TYR A 248 -21.51 -17.41 -17.42
CA TYR A 248 -21.84 -18.83 -17.56
C TYR A 248 -22.33 -19.40 -16.22
N VAL A 249 -23.16 -20.43 -16.28
CA VAL A 249 -23.62 -21.16 -15.08
C VAL A 249 -22.97 -22.52 -15.07
N PHE A 250 -22.14 -22.79 -14.05
CA PHE A 250 -21.53 -24.10 -13.85
C PHE A 250 -22.32 -24.84 -12.77
N GLU A 251 -23.31 -25.60 -13.21
CA GLU A 251 -24.23 -26.30 -12.31
C GLU A 251 -23.62 -27.55 -11.69
N LYS A 252 -22.76 -28.23 -12.47
CA LYS A 252 -22.26 -29.56 -12.11
C LYS A 252 -20.88 -29.54 -11.47
N VAL A 253 -20.71 -30.40 -10.48
CA VAL A 253 -19.41 -30.87 -10.04
C VAL A 253 -19.41 -32.35 -10.41
N GLY A 254 -18.82 -32.66 -11.57
CA GLY A 254 -18.97 -33.95 -12.22
C GLY A 254 -17.82 -34.90 -11.97
N ASP A 255 -17.64 -35.80 -12.94
CA ASP A 255 -16.71 -36.97 -12.80
C ASP A 255 -15.24 -36.53 -12.86
N ILE A 256 -14.92 -35.45 -13.60
CA ILE A 256 -13.54 -34.96 -13.71
C ILE A 256 -13.07 -34.44 -12.33
N PHE A 257 -13.86 -33.57 -11.73
CA PHE A 257 -13.55 -33.01 -10.40
C PHE A 257 -13.51 -34.09 -9.33
N ASN A 258 -14.55 -34.93 -9.27
CA ASN A 258 -14.65 -36.01 -8.26
C ASN A 258 -13.56 -37.06 -8.44
N GLY A 259 -13.22 -37.41 -9.67
CA GLY A 259 -12.12 -38.30 -10.00
C GLY A 259 -10.77 -37.76 -9.54
N PHE A 260 -10.52 -36.49 -9.77
CA PHE A 260 -9.34 -35.80 -9.27
C PHE A 260 -9.29 -35.81 -7.73
N TYR A 261 -10.39 -35.40 -7.09
CA TYR A 261 -10.48 -35.31 -5.64
C TYR A 261 -10.23 -36.65 -4.95
N SER A 262 -10.74 -37.74 -5.51
CA SER A 262 -10.67 -39.07 -4.89
C SER A 262 -9.37 -39.81 -5.19
N ARG A 263 -8.71 -39.60 -6.33
CA ARG A 263 -7.58 -40.41 -6.80
C ARG A 263 -6.27 -39.65 -6.96
N ASN A 264 -6.32 -38.39 -7.37
CA ASN A 264 -5.14 -37.61 -7.77
C ASN A 264 -4.75 -36.53 -6.76
N LEU A 265 -5.59 -36.24 -5.77
CA LEU A 265 -5.28 -35.24 -4.76
C LEU A 265 -4.12 -35.74 -3.88
N PRO A 266 -2.96 -35.04 -3.86
CA PRO A 266 -1.76 -35.53 -3.20
C PRO A 266 -1.80 -35.44 -1.67
N PHE A 267 -2.73 -34.64 -1.11
CA PHE A 267 -2.92 -34.45 0.33
C PHE A 267 -4.31 -33.91 0.64
N GLU A 268 -4.74 -33.99 1.87
CA GLU A 268 -6.02 -33.42 2.29
C GLU A 268 -6.00 -31.88 2.19
N LEU A 269 -7.11 -31.31 1.69
CA LEU A 269 -7.29 -29.88 1.65
C LEU A 269 -7.41 -29.29 3.05
N THR A 270 -6.79 -28.12 3.27
CA THR A 270 -6.99 -27.33 4.49
C THR A 270 -8.43 -26.82 4.57
N ASN A 271 -8.86 -26.40 5.77
CA ASN A 271 -10.19 -25.83 5.94
C ASN A 271 -10.34 -24.52 5.14
N ALA A 272 -9.27 -23.71 5.07
CA ALA A 272 -9.26 -22.49 4.25
C ALA A 272 -9.43 -22.81 2.76
N GLN A 273 -8.75 -23.81 2.21
CA GLN A 273 -8.91 -24.24 0.82
C GLN A 273 -10.33 -24.75 0.54
N LYS A 274 -10.90 -25.56 1.45
CA LYS A 274 -12.28 -26.04 1.34
C LYS A 274 -13.29 -24.90 1.37
N ARG A 275 -13.09 -23.90 2.24
CA ARG A 275 -13.92 -22.68 2.32
C ARG A 275 -13.89 -21.93 1.01
N VAL A 276 -12.70 -21.62 0.51
CA VAL A 276 -12.50 -20.88 -0.73
C VAL A 276 -13.10 -21.59 -1.95
N LEU A 277 -12.93 -22.90 -2.07
CA LEU A 277 -13.57 -23.68 -3.14
C LEU A 277 -15.10 -23.59 -3.09
N LYS A 278 -15.70 -23.59 -1.89
CA LYS A 278 -17.15 -23.37 -1.73
C LYS A 278 -17.59 -21.97 -2.18
N GLU A 279 -16.79 -20.95 -1.87
CA GLU A 279 -17.06 -19.57 -2.31
C GLU A 279 -16.99 -19.47 -3.85
N ILE A 280 -15.95 -20.01 -4.46
CA ILE A 280 -15.78 -20.04 -5.93
C ILE A 280 -16.93 -20.80 -6.58
N ARG A 281 -17.26 -22.00 -6.08
CA ARG A 281 -18.37 -22.81 -6.61
C ARG A 281 -19.71 -22.06 -6.58
N ARG A 282 -20.00 -21.36 -5.47
CA ARG A 282 -21.22 -20.56 -5.35
C ARG A 282 -21.28 -19.47 -6.43
N ASP A 283 -20.16 -18.80 -6.68
CA ASP A 283 -20.10 -17.74 -7.69
C ASP A 283 -20.24 -18.29 -9.12
N LEU A 284 -19.57 -19.42 -9.42
CA LEU A 284 -19.65 -20.08 -10.72
C LEU A 284 -21.08 -20.57 -11.06
N GLY A 285 -21.89 -20.86 -10.05
CA GLY A 285 -23.29 -21.25 -10.19
C GLY A 285 -24.30 -20.09 -10.18
N ALA A 286 -23.84 -18.84 -9.97
CA ALA A 286 -24.75 -17.72 -9.70
C ALA A 286 -25.35 -17.03 -10.96
N GLY A 287 -24.98 -17.45 -12.17
CA GLY A 287 -25.44 -16.86 -13.45
C GLY A 287 -24.92 -15.45 -13.71
N ARG A 288 -23.93 -15.02 -12.96
CA ARG A 288 -23.19 -13.76 -13.13
C ARG A 288 -21.70 -14.04 -13.28
N GLN A 289 -21.01 -13.18 -14.02
CA GLN A 289 -19.56 -13.32 -14.17
C GLN A 289 -18.86 -13.26 -12.79
N MET A 290 -18.19 -14.33 -12.43
CA MET A 290 -17.28 -14.31 -11.27
C MET A 290 -16.06 -13.47 -11.61
N ASN A 291 -15.69 -12.58 -10.71
CA ASN A 291 -14.44 -11.84 -10.74
C ASN A 291 -13.85 -11.83 -9.33
N ARG A 292 -12.94 -12.77 -9.04
CA ARG A 292 -12.51 -13.09 -7.68
C ARG A 292 -11.00 -13.03 -7.55
N LEU A 293 -10.53 -12.40 -6.46
CA LEU A 293 -9.13 -12.37 -6.04
C LEU A 293 -8.88 -13.46 -5.00
N LEU A 294 -8.03 -14.41 -5.34
CA LEU A 294 -7.54 -15.45 -4.44
C LEU A 294 -6.19 -15.02 -3.86
N GLN A 295 -6.19 -14.70 -2.59
CA GLN A 295 -5.00 -14.35 -1.83
C GLN A 295 -4.55 -15.51 -0.95
N GLY A 296 -3.25 -15.61 -0.75
CA GLY A 296 -2.66 -16.55 0.17
C GLY A 296 -1.15 -16.46 0.09
N ASP A 297 -0.50 -16.84 1.15
CA ASP A 297 0.96 -16.83 1.22
C ASP A 297 1.60 -17.76 0.19
N VAL A 298 2.91 -17.61 -0.04
CA VAL A 298 3.66 -18.52 -0.91
C VAL A 298 3.53 -19.95 -0.40
N GLY A 299 3.09 -20.85 -1.29
CA GLY A 299 2.89 -22.28 -0.94
C GLY A 299 1.63 -22.58 -0.15
N SER A 300 0.65 -21.70 -0.05
CA SER A 300 -0.67 -21.97 0.55
C SER A 300 -1.58 -22.87 -0.30
N GLY A 301 -1.13 -23.25 -1.51
CA GLY A 301 -1.87 -24.13 -2.41
C GLY A 301 -2.86 -23.45 -3.34
N LYS A 302 -2.66 -22.16 -3.65
CA LYS A 302 -3.48 -21.40 -4.61
C LYS A 302 -3.63 -22.10 -5.97
N THR A 303 -2.53 -22.63 -6.50
CA THR A 303 -2.52 -23.37 -7.79
C THR A 303 -3.45 -24.59 -7.76
N LEU A 304 -3.52 -25.30 -6.63
CA LEU A 304 -4.42 -26.43 -6.48
C LEU A 304 -5.89 -25.98 -6.49
N VAL A 305 -6.22 -24.90 -5.77
CA VAL A 305 -7.58 -24.32 -5.78
C VAL A 305 -7.95 -23.84 -7.18
N ALA A 306 -7.02 -23.23 -7.91
CA ALA A 306 -7.23 -22.83 -9.29
C ALA A 306 -7.46 -24.01 -10.22
N LEU A 307 -6.65 -25.08 -10.11
CA LEU A 307 -6.83 -26.32 -10.87
C LEU A 307 -8.21 -26.91 -10.60
N MET A 308 -8.61 -27.08 -9.34
CA MET A 308 -9.92 -27.62 -8.99
C MET A 308 -11.06 -26.75 -9.55
N SER A 309 -10.89 -25.43 -9.60
CA SER A 309 -11.86 -24.52 -10.22
C SER A 309 -11.92 -24.71 -11.75
N MET A 310 -10.78 -24.95 -12.40
CA MET A 310 -10.74 -25.29 -13.83
C MET A 310 -11.42 -26.64 -14.10
N LEU A 311 -11.26 -27.64 -13.26
CA LEU A 311 -11.94 -28.93 -13.42
C LEU A 311 -13.47 -28.79 -13.32
N ILE A 312 -13.98 -27.89 -12.47
CA ILE A 312 -15.42 -27.55 -12.47
C ILE A 312 -15.86 -26.99 -13.81
N ALA A 313 -15.06 -26.13 -14.44
CA ALA A 313 -15.38 -25.60 -15.78
C ALA A 313 -15.43 -26.73 -16.82
N LEU A 314 -14.48 -27.67 -16.79
CA LEU A 314 -14.44 -28.81 -17.69
C LEU A 314 -15.67 -29.72 -17.51
N ASP A 315 -16.09 -29.99 -16.28
CA ASP A 315 -17.29 -30.78 -15.97
C ASP A 315 -18.57 -30.15 -16.56
N ASN A 316 -18.57 -28.85 -16.85
CA ASN A 316 -19.67 -28.13 -17.47
C ASN A 316 -19.45 -27.90 -18.98
N GLY A 317 -18.47 -28.57 -19.59
CA GLY A 317 -18.21 -28.49 -21.05
C GLY A 317 -17.48 -27.23 -21.51
N TYR A 318 -16.83 -26.50 -20.59
CA TYR A 318 -16.08 -25.29 -20.91
C TYR A 318 -14.58 -25.53 -20.82
N GLN A 319 -13.82 -24.80 -21.64
CA GLN A 319 -12.38 -24.76 -21.57
C GLN A 319 -11.92 -23.79 -20.49
N ALA A 320 -10.72 -24.01 -19.97
CA ALA A 320 -10.07 -23.13 -19.00
C ALA A 320 -8.72 -22.64 -19.51
N CYS A 321 -8.32 -21.43 -19.07
CA CYS A 321 -7.04 -20.83 -19.39
C CYS A 321 -6.34 -20.37 -18.12
N MET A 322 -5.02 -20.64 -17.99
CA MET A 322 -4.18 -20.10 -16.93
C MET A 322 -3.08 -19.22 -17.52
N MET A 323 -3.01 -17.99 -17.07
CA MET A 323 -1.98 -17.04 -17.45
C MET A 323 -0.94 -16.84 -16.36
N ALA A 324 0.33 -16.91 -16.75
CA ALA A 324 1.47 -16.63 -15.89
C ALA A 324 2.31 -15.46 -16.47
N PRO A 325 2.96 -14.64 -15.61
CA PRO A 325 3.69 -13.46 -16.07
C PRO A 325 5.00 -13.77 -16.82
N THR A 326 5.56 -14.96 -16.65
CA THR A 326 6.81 -15.38 -17.26
C THR A 326 6.73 -16.79 -17.84
N GLU A 327 7.58 -17.11 -18.83
CA GLU A 327 7.66 -18.46 -19.41
C GLU A 327 8.06 -19.53 -18.36
N ILE A 328 8.94 -19.17 -17.43
CA ILE A 328 9.38 -20.09 -16.36
C ILE A 328 8.20 -20.50 -15.49
N LEU A 329 7.37 -19.54 -15.06
CA LEU A 329 6.17 -19.83 -14.28
C LEU A 329 5.13 -20.60 -15.07
N ALA A 330 4.94 -20.25 -16.35
CA ALA A 330 4.01 -20.98 -17.24
C ALA A 330 4.44 -22.45 -17.38
N ASN A 331 5.74 -22.71 -17.58
CA ASN A 331 6.28 -24.06 -17.64
C ASN A 331 6.09 -24.81 -16.29
N GLN A 332 6.35 -24.16 -15.16
CA GLN A 332 6.14 -24.78 -13.85
C GLN A 332 4.66 -25.16 -13.61
N HIS A 333 3.75 -24.25 -13.92
CA HIS A 333 2.32 -24.55 -13.81
C HIS A 333 1.92 -25.69 -14.73
N TYR A 334 2.46 -25.71 -15.95
CA TYR A 334 2.19 -26.77 -16.91
C TYR A 334 2.66 -28.14 -16.42
N GLU A 335 3.90 -28.25 -15.97
CA GLU A 335 4.43 -29.52 -15.43
C GLU A 335 3.67 -29.96 -14.18
N THR A 336 3.45 -29.05 -13.22
CA THR A 336 2.72 -29.36 -11.98
C THR A 336 1.28 -29.82 -12.28
N ILE A 337 0.56 -29.14 -13.17
CA ILE A 337 -0.81 -29.50 -13.51
C ILE A 337 -0.86 -30.81 -14.27
N ARG A 338 0.08 -31.05 -15.18
CA ARG A 338 0.18 -32.31 -15.92
C ARG A 338 0.48 -33.51 -14.99
N GLU A 339 1.35 -33.32 -14.02
CA GLU A 339 1.63 -34.34 -12.99
C GLU A 339 0.40 -34.66 -12.16
N LEU A 340 -0.30 -33.61 -11.69
CA LEU A 340 -1.51 -33.77 -10.88
C LEU A 340 -2.65 -34.44 -11.65
N LEU A 341 -2.74 -34.23 -12.96
CA LEU A 341 -3.76 -34.83 -13.84
C LEU A 341 -3.32 -36.14 -14.48
N TYR A 342 -2.18 -36.72 -14.05
CA TYR A 342 -1.69 -37.96 -14.61
C TYR A 342 -2.74 -39.08 -14.51
N GLY A 343 -2.99 -39.78 -15.62
CA GLY A 343 -4.01 -40.83 -15.71
C GLY A 343 -5.46 -40.36 -15.84
N MET A 344 -5.68 -39.04 -15.99
CA MET A 344 -6.99 -38.47 -16.31
C MET A 344 -7.08 -38.08 -17.80
N ASP A 345 -8.27 -38.18 -18.38
CA ASP A 345 -8.51 -37.77 -19.77
C ASP A 345 -8.75 -36.26 -19.87
N VAL A 346 -7.70 -35.51 -19.54
CA VAL A 346 -7.70 -34.03 -19.63
C VAL A 346 -6.45 -33.58 -20.38
N ARG A 347 -6.67 -32.96 -21.53
CA ARG A 347 -5.56 -32.44 -22.36
C ARG A 347 -5.18 -31.02 -21.95
N VAL A 348 -3.94 -30.89 -21.47
CA VAL A 348 -3.31 -29.63 -21.08
C VAL A 348 -2.22 -29.27 -22.08
N GLU A 349 -2.19 -28.03 -22.57
CA GLU A 349 -1.17 -27.55 -23.49
C GLU A 349 -0.54 -26.24 -22.98
N LEU A 350 0.72 -26.02 -23.40
CA LEU A 350 1.50 -24.83 -23.05
C LEU A 350 1.72 -23.93 -24.26
N LEU A 351 1.36 -22.64 -24.15
CA LEU A 351 1.56 -21.63 -25.19
C LEU A 351 2.36 -20.43 -24.66
N THR A 352 3.62 -20.36 -25.09
CA THR A 352 4.53 -19.23 -24.78
C THR A 352 5.09 -18.63 -26.06
N GLY A 353 5.83 -17.53 -25.97
CA GLY A 353 6.49 -16.90 -27.12
C GLY A 353 7.51 -17.79 -27.84
N SER A 354 8.05 -18.81 -27.14
CA SER A 354 9.00 -19.79 -27.70
C SER A 354 8.29 -20.89 -28.54
N VAL A 355 6.99 -21.10 -28.38
CA VAL A 355 6.24 -22.13 -29.14
C VAL A 355 5.88 -21.60 -30.52
N LYS A 356 6.45 -22.21 -31.58
CA LYS A 356 6.32 -21.77 -32.98
C LYS A 356 5.97 -22.93 -33.94
N GLY A 357 5.62 -22.58 -35.17
CA GLY A 357 5.39 -23.53 -36.28
C GLY A 357 4.29 -24.56 -36.03
N LYS A 358 4.47 -25.78 -36.49
CA LYS A 358 3.48 -26.88 -36.44
C LYS A 358 2.93 -27.14 -35.03
N ARG A 359 3.75 -27.04 -33.99
CA ARG A 359 3.27 -27.22 -32.62
C ARG A 359 2.28 -26.16 -32.21
N ARG A 360 2.56 -24.90 -32.54
CA ARG A 360 1.63 -23.79 -32.29
C ARG A 360 0.30 -23.99 -33.07
N GLU A 361 0.39 -24.34 -34.33
CA GLU A 361 -0.78 -24.62 -35.16
C GLU A 361 -1.65 -25.74 -34.61
N ALA A 362 -1.04 -26.84 -34.15
CA ALA A 362 -1.73 -27.95 -33.50
C ALA A 362 -2.46 -27.55 -32.21
N ILE A 363 -1.84 -26.69 -31.39
CA ILE A 363 -2.44 -26.16 -30.16
C ILE A 363 -3.65 -25.27 -30.52
N LEU A 364 -3.48 -24.34 -31.48
CA LEU A 364 -4.54 -23.43 -31.89
C LEU A 364 -5.74 -24.20 -32.52
N SER A 365 -5.48 -25.22 -33.33
CA SER A 365 -6.51 -26.10 -33.87
C SER A 365 -7.24 -26.88 -32.76
N GLY A 366 -6.51 -27.46 -31.79
CA GLY A 366 -7.08 -28.18 -30.66
C GLY A 366 -7.92 -27.29 -29.74
N LEU A 367 -7.59 -25.99 -29.62
CA LEU A 367 -8.43 -25.03 -28.89
C LEU A 367 -9.75 -24.76 -29.60
N LEU A 368 -9.73 -24.64 -30.91
CA LEU A 368 -10.93 -24.41 -31.74
C LEU A 368 -11.85 -25.64 -31.79
N THR A 369 -11.31 -26.86 -31.77
CA THR A 369 -12.10 -28.11 -31.73
C THR A 369 -12.58 -28.45 -30.30
N GLY A 370 -12.01 -27.85 -29.25
CA GLY A 370 -12.28 -28.20 -27.87
C GLY A 370 -11.47 -29.38 -27.35
N ASP A 371 -10.58 -29.98 -28.15
CA ASP A 371 -9.70 -31.10 -27.75
C ASP A 371 -8.69 -30.64 -26.67
N VAL A 372 -8.20 -29.40 -26.73
CA VAL A 372 -7.38 -28.80 -25.70
C VAL A 372 -8.31 -28.16 -24.68
N GLN A 373 -8.38 -28.75 -23.49
CA GLN A 373 -9.32 -28.36 -22.45
C GLN A 373 -8.74 -27.31 -21.51
N ILE A 374 -7.42 -27.37 -21.21
CA ILE A 374 -6.71 -26.40 -20.40
C ILE A 374 -5.54 -25.84 -21.20
N LEU A 375 -5.50 -24.51 -21.35
CA LEU A 375 -4.36 -23.81 -21.92
C LEU A 375 -3.61 -23.07 -20.82
N ILE A 376 -2.32 -23.29 -20.72
CA ILE A 376 -1.41 -22.54 -19.83
C ILE A 376 -0.47 -21.72 -20.69
N GLY A 377 -0.21 -20.47 -20.33
CA GLY A 377 0.73 -19.65 -21.10
C GLY A 377 1.01 -18.29 -20.51
N THR A 378 1.75 -17.50 -21.29
CA THR A 378 2.06 -16.11 -20.99
C THR A 378 1.12 -15.17 -21.73
N HIS A 379 1.55 -13.92 -21.95
CA HIS A 379 0.80 -12.96 -22.81
C HIS A 379 0.46 -13.50 -24.22
N ALA A 380 1.14 -14.54 -24.69
CA ALA A 380 0.83 -15.21 -25.96
C ALA A 380 -0.62 -15.72 -26.03
N VAL A 381 -1.24 -16.01 -24.89
CA VAL A 381 -2.65 -16.47 -24.80
C VAL A 381 -3.65 -15.37 -25.19
N ILE A 382 -3.25 -14.09 -25.03
CA ILE A 382 -4.12 -12.93 -25.31
C ILE A 382 -4.08 -12.55 -26.79
N GLU A 383 -3.16 -13.07 -27.58
CA GLU A 383 -3.02 -12.76 -29.00
C GLU A 383 -4.31 -13.06 -29.78
N ASP A 384 -4.64 -12.24 -30.75
CA ASP A 384 -5.91 -12.35 -31.53
C ASP A 384 -6.04 -13.68 -32.28
N THR A 385 -4.91 -14.32 -32.57
CA THR A 385 -4.86 -15.64 -33.23
C THR A 385 -5.30 -16.79 -32.32
N VAL A 386 -5.34 -16.59 -30.99
CA VAL A 386 -5.73 -17.61 -30.02
C VAL A 386 -7.24 -17.54 -29.80
N ASN A 387 -7.98 -18.50 -30.30
CA ASN A 387 -9.43 -18.61 -30.18
C ASN A 387 -9.80 -19.94 -29.52
N PHE A 388 -10.79 -19.89 -28.64
CA PHE A 388 -11.33 -21.03 -27.95
C PHE A 388 -12.68 -21.43 -28.51
N ALA A 389 -13.02 -22.73 -28.47
CA ALA A 389 -14.36 -23.19 -28.75
C ALA A 389 -15.36 -22.69 -27.71
N SER A 390 -15.02 -22.78 -26.42
CA SER A 390 -15.90 -22.39 -25.31
C SER A 390 -15.10 -22.07 -24.06
N LEU A 391 -14.48 -20.90 -23.99
CA LEU A 391 -13.72 -20.46 -22.81
C LEU A 391 -14.66 -20.03 -21.68
N GLY A 392 -14.67 -20.77 -20.56
CA GLY A 392 -15.54 -20.50 -19.42
C GLY A 392 -14.83 -19.92 -18.19
N LEU A 393 -13.55 -20.25 -17.99
CA LEU A 393 -12.79 -19.77 -16.83
C LEU A 393 -11.37 -19.34 -17.23
N VAL A 394 -10.95 -18.18 -16.72
CA VAL A 394 -9.58 -17.68 -16.82
C VAL A 394 -8.99 -17.52 -15.45
N VAL A 395 -7.83 -18.09 -15.24
CA VAL A 395 -6.99 -17.92 -14.03
C VAL A 395 -5.83 -17.02 -14.40
N ILE A 396 -5.57 -15.99 -13.60
CA ILE A 396 -4.46 -15.03 -13.80
C ILE A 396 -3.56 -15.09 -12.57
N ASP A 397 -2.32 -15.53 -12.74
CA ASP A 397 -1.34 -15.56 -11.66
C ASP A 397 -0.54 -14.26 -11.62
N GLU A 398 -0.28 -13.74 -10.40
CA GLU A 398 0.48 -12.51 -10.15
C GLU A 398 -0.03 -11.28 -10.92
N GLN A 399 -1.29 -10.93 -10.68
CA GLN A 399 -2.04 -9.87 -11.38
C GLN A 399 -1.28 -8.54 -11.53
N HIS A 400 -0.49 -8.15 -10.53
CA HIS A 400 0.22 -6.87 -10.52
C HIS A 400 1.19 -6.68 -11.72
N ARG A 401 1.45 -7.75 -12.48
CA ARG A 401 2.28 -7.73 -13.69
C ARG A 401 1.49 -7.63 -14.99
N PHE A 402 0.16 -7.65 -14.93
CA PHE A 402 -0.71 -7.53 -16.10
C PHE A 402 -1.51 -6.22 -16.07
N GLY A 403 -1.43 -5.45 -17.15
CA GLY A 403 -2.19 -4.20 -17.29
C GLY A 403 -3.70 -4.45 -17.47
N VAL A 404 -4.51 -3.46 -17.10
CA VAL A 404 -5.99 -3.48 -17.25
C VAL A 404 -6.42 -3.76 -18.68
N ALA A 405 -5.75 -3.16 -19.66
CA ALA A 405 -6.02 -3.36 -21.09
C ALA A 405 -5.80 -4.81 -21.57
N GLN A 406 -4.85 -5.52 -20.96
CA GLN A 406 -4.57 -6.92 -21.29
C GLN A 406 -5.67 -7.84 -20.78
N ARG A 407 -6.23 -7.56 -19.60
CA ARG A 407 -7.36 -8.32 -19.03
C ARG A 407 -8.62 -8.12 -19.86
N ALA A 408 -8.88 -6.90 -20.30
CA ALA A 408 -10.04 -6.59 -21.15
C ALA A 408 -10.08 -7.40 -22.45
N ARG A 409 -8.92 -7.73 -23.03
CA ARG A 409 -8.85 -8.58 -24.23
C ARG A 409 -9.30 -10.02 -23.99
N LEU A 410 -9.17 -10.55 -22.77
CA LEU A 410 -9.67 -11.90 -22.45
C LEU A 410 -11.19 -11.96 -22.47
N TRP A 411 -11.88 -10.85 -22.18
CA TRP A 411 -13.34 -10.80 -22.20
C TRP A 411 -13.91 -10.93 -23.62
N THR A 412 -13.15 -10.54 -24.62
CA THR A 412 -13.56 -10.62 -26.03
C THR A 412 -13.30 -11.99 -26.69
N LYS A 413 -12.64 -12.91 -25.96
CA LYS A 413 -12.30 -14.26 -26.46
C LYS A 413 -13.46 -15.26 -26.43
N SER A 414 -14.60 -14.87 -25.87
CA SER A 414 -15.79 -15.74 -25.75
C SER A 414 -17.07 -14.95 -26.03
N VAL A 415 -18.14 -15.63 -26.40
CA VAL A 415 -19.45 -15.00 -26.67
C VAL A 415 -20.01 -14.33 -25.39
N GLN A 416 -19.84 -14.96 -24.25
CA GLN A 416 -20.06 -14.37 -22.93
C GLN A 416 -18.72 -14.22 -22.22
N PRO A 417 -18.53 -13.17 -21.42
CA PRO A 417 -17.29 -13.02 -20.67
C PRO A 417 -17.02 -14.23 -19.76
N PRO A 418 -15.83 -14.84 -19.83
CA PRO A 418 -15.49 -15.96 -18.96
C PRO A 418 -15.42 -15.51 -17.48
N HIS A 419 -15.57 -16.44 -16.57
CA HIS A 419 -15.26 -16.23 -15.16
C HIS A 419 -13.77 -15.93 -14.99
N ILE A 420 -13.42 -15.05 -14.03
CA ILE A 420 -12.03 -14.66 -13.78
C ILE A 420 -11.67 -14.97 -12.33
N LEU A 421 -10.60 -15.74 -12.17
CA LEU A 421 -9.96 -15.99 -10.89
C LEU A 421 -8.54 -15.40 -10.94
N VAL A 422 -8.32 -14.38 -10.17
CA VAL A 422 -7.01 -13.74 -10.05
C VAL A 422 -6.29 -14.28 -8.83
N MET A 423 -5.02 -14.63 -8.96
CA MET A 423 -4.20 -15.10 -7.84
C MET A 423 -3.07 -14.12 -7.54
N THR A 424 -2.73 -13.99 -6.27
CA THR A 424 -1.52 -13.28 -5.83
C THR A 424 -0.84 -14.00 -4.67
N ALA A 425 0.48 -14.10 -4.74
CA ALA A 425 1.31 -14.62 -3.65
C ALA A 425 1.76 -13.52 -2.67
N THR A 426 1.52 -12.26 -3.01
CA THR A 426 1.69 -11.15 -2.07
C THR A 426 0.41 -10.99 -1.26
N PRO A 427 0.43 -11.24 0.04
CA PRO A 427 -0.67 -10.87 0.89
C PRO A 427 -0.91 -9.36 0.80
N ILE A 428 -2.13 -8.98 0.47
CA ILE A 428 -2.56 -7.58 0.41
C ILE A 428 -3.43 -7.34 1.63
N PRO A 429 -3.19 -6.32 2.45
CA PRO A 429 -4.06 -6.01 3.56
C PRO A 429 -5.52 -5.95 3.11
N ARG A 430 -6.43 -6.55 3.89
CA ARG A 430 -7.86 -6.62 3.51
C ARG A 430 -8.44 -5.25 3.19
N THR A 431 -8.05 -4.23 3.96
CA THR A 431 -8.47 -2.84 3.77
C THR A 431 -8.02 -2.29 2.41
N LEU A 432 -6.78 -2.56 2.04
CA LEU A 432 -6.24 -2.14 0.75
C LEU A 432 -6.88 -2.93 -0.41
N ALA A 433 -7.13 -4.22 -0.22
CA ALA A 433 -7.82 -5.05 -1.22
C ALA A 433 -9.25 -4.57 -1.49
N MET A 434 -9.98 -4.15 -0.45
CA MET A 434 -11.34 -3.60 -0.57
C MET A 434 -11.42 -2.25 -1.30
N THR A 435 -10.30 -1.54 -1.41
CA THR A 435 -10.21 -0.26 -2.11
C THR A 435 -9.61 -0.40 -3.50
N LEU A 436 -8.45 -1.03 -3.62
CA LEU A 436 -7.73 -1.17 -4.91
C LEU A 436 -8.38 -2.19 -5.85
N TYR A 437 -8.99 -3.22 -5.28
CA TYR A 437 -9.62 -4.32 -6.02
C TYR A 437 -11.10 -4.46 -5.63
N GLY A 438 -11.74 -3.33 -5.33
CA GLY A 438 -13.10 -3.33 -4.78
C GLY A 438 -14.18 -3.85 -5.72
N ASP A 439 -13.85 -4.07 -6.98
CA ASP A 439 -14.63 -4.75 -8.00
C ASP A 439 -14.44 -6.28 -8.00
N LEU A 440 -13.44 -6.79 -7.25
CA LEU A 440 -13.19 -8.21 -7.06
C LEU A 440 -13.76 -8.70 -5.72
N ASP A 441 -14.41 -9.85 -5.74
CA ASP A 441 -14.68 -10.61 -4.53
C ASP A 441 -13.38 -11.21 -4.01
N VAL A 442 -13.11 -11.12 -2.71
CA VAL A 442 -11.83 -11.56 -2.13
C VAL A 442 -12.00 -12.86 -1.36
N SER A 443 -11.17 -13.84 -1.70
CA SER A 443 -10.99 -15.10 -0.94
C SER A 443 -9.58 -15.20 -0.41
N VAL A 444 -9.43 -15.64 0.83
CA VAL A 444 -8.13 -15.71 1.51
C VAL A 444 -7.87 -17.16 1.95
N ILE A 445 -6.68 -17.70 1.58
CA ILE A 445 -6.14 -18.93 2.14
C ILE A 445 -5.17 -18.52 3.25
N ASP A 446 -5.65 -18.55 4.47
CA ASP A 446 -4.97 -18.16 5.70
C ASP A 446 -4.36 -19.36 6.48
N GLU A 447 -4.31 -20.54 5.85
CA GLU A 447 -3.71 -21.74 6.38
C GLU A 447 -2.64 -22.27 5.44
N LEU A 448 -1.54 -22.76 6.00
CA LEU A 448 -0.52 -23.50 5.24
C LEU A 448 -0.86 -25.00 5.19
N PRO A 449 -0.49 -25.71 4.12
CA PRO A 449 -0.65 -27.17 4.04
C PRO A 449 0.05 -27.88 5.20
N PRO A 450 -0.50 -29.00 5.69
CA PRO A 450 0.08 -29.78 6.78
C PRO A 450 1.50 -30.26 6.41
N GLY A 451 2.37 -30.36 7.43
CA GLY A 451 3.76 -30.83 7.28
C GLY A 451 4.79 -29.74 6.94
N ARG A 452 4.37 -28.52 6.66
CA ARG A 452 5.29 -27.40 6.40
C ARG A 452 5.78 -26.79 7.71
N LYS A 453 7.11 -26.66 7.87
CA LYS A 453 7.73 -26.02 9.03
C LYS A 453 7.81 -24.52 8.84
N PRO A 454 7.60 -23.71 9.89
CA PRO A 454 7.84 -22.27 9.84
C PRO A 454 9.31 -21.97 9.51
N ILE A 455 9.55 -20.96 8.67
CA ILE A 455 10.90 -20.53 8.32
C ILE A 455 11.47 -19.76 9.50
N ALA A 456 12.63 -20.18 10.03
CA ALA A 456 13.34 -19.46 11.07
C ALA A 456 13.99 -18.20 10.47
N THR A 457 13.49 -17.03 10.81
CA THR A 457 14.03 -15.75 10.35
C THR A 457 14.97 -15.18 11.40
N ILE A 458 16.21 -14.85 11.03
CA ILE A 458 17.26 -14.39 11.93
C ILE A 458 17.83 -13.07 11.38
N HIS A 459 17.94 -12.06 12.23
CA HIS A 459 18.66 -10.83 11.92
C HIS A 459 20.09 -10.92 12.45
N GLN A 460 21.07 -10.64 11.60
CA GLN A 460 22.48 -10.60 11.96
C GLN A 460 23.17 -9.35 11.41
N PHE A 461 24.14 -8.84 12.18
CA PHE A 461 25.01 -7.78 11.69
C PHE A 461 26.17 -8.36 10.87
N ASP A 462 26.63 -7.59 9.91
CA ASP A 462 27.75 -7.95 9.02
C ASP A 462 29.01 -8.44 9.76
N SER A 463 29.27 -7.96 10.98
CA SER A 463 30.38 -8.42 11.84
C SER A 463 30.35 -9.92 12.20
N HIS A 464 29.21 -10.59 12.06
CA HIS A 464 29.05 -12.02 12.37
C HIS A 464 29.19 -12.92 11.14
N ARG A 465 29.76 -12.43 10.04
CA ARG A 465 29.87 -13.11 8.75
C ARG A 465 30.60 -14.46 8.83
N VAL A 466 31.66 -14.56 9.62
CA VAL A 466 32.39 -15.81 9.82
C VAL A 466 31.49 -16.92 10.41
N SER A 467 30.69 -16.60 11.40
CA SER A 467 29.75 -17.56 12.01
C SER A 467 28.62 -17.94 11.04
N LEU A 468 28.17 -16.99 10.22
CA LEU A 468 27.19 -17.21 9.17
C LEU A 468 27.70 -18.23 8.16
N TYR A 469 28.89 -18.01 7.61
CA TYR A 469 29.48 -18.92 6.59
C TYR A 469 29.73 -20.30 7.13
N ARG A 470 30.11 -20.45 8.41
CA ARG A 470 30.22 -21.77 9.06
C ARG A 470 28.88 -22.50 9.11
N SER A 471 27.78 -21.77 9.42
CA SER A 471 26.44 -22.34 9.42
C SER A 471 25.95 -22.71 8.01
N VAL A 472 26.29 -21.89 7.01
CA VAL A 472 26.03 -22.17 5.60
C VAL A 472 26.75 -23.43 5.14
N ARG A 473 28.05 -23.58 5.48
CA ARG A 473 28.85 -24.75 5.17
C ARG A 473 28.18 -26.03 5.69
N LYS A 474 27.74 -26.01 6.95
CA LYS A 474 27.02 -27.15 7.54
C LYS A 474 25.79 -27.54 6.72
N GLN A 475 25.01 -26.56 6.27
CA GLN A 475 23.81 -26.83 5.45
C GLN A 475 24.17 -27.41 4.07
N ILE A 476 25.26 -26.93 3.45
CA ILE A 476 25.75 -27.46 2.18
C ILE A 476 26.25 -28.89 2.37
N ASP A 477 26.98 -29.18 3.44
CA ASP A 477 27.48 -30.52 3.78
C ASP A 477 26.33 -31.54 4.04
N GLU A 478 25.18 -31.03 4.51
CA GLU A 478 23.93 -31.79 4.63
C GLU A 478 23.19 -31.96 3.27
N GLY A 479 23.79 -31.50 2.17
CA GLY A 479 23.24 -31.59 0.82
C GLY A 479 22.20 -30.53 0.47
N ARG A 480 22.11 -29.44 1.23
CA ARG A 480 21.16 -28.33 1.02
C ARG A 480 21.71 -27.27 0.09
N GLN A 481 20.80 -26.51 -0.52
CA GLN A 481 21.15 -25.39 -1.40
C GLN A 481 20.84 -24.05 -0.74
N VAL A 482 21.58 -23.02 -1.15
CA VAL A 482 21.59 -21.70 -0.52
C VAL A 482 21.35 -20.60 -1.54
N TYR A 483 20.44 -19.69 -1.25
CA TYR A 483 20.27 -18.42 -1.95
C TYR A 483 21.00 -17.28 -1.22
N ILE A 484 21.70 -16.44 -1.95
CA ILE A 484 22.31 -15.18 -1.46
C ILE A 484 21.82 -14.04 -2.36
N VAL A 485 21.06 -13.10 -1.78
CA VAL A 485 20.38 -12.05 -2.54
C VAL A 485 20.93 -10.68 -2.18
N TYR A 486 21.32 -9.92 -3.19
CA TYR A 486 21.78 -8.54 -3.09
C TYR A 486 20.68 -7.56 -3.54
N PRO A 487 20.55 -6.37 -2.91
CA PRO A 487 19.55 -5.37 -3.29
C PRO A 487 19.89 -4.73 -4.65
N LEU A 488 18.86 -4.28 -5.37
CA LEU A 488 18.99 -3.37 -6.52
C LEU A 488 18.79 -1.93 -6.05
N ILE A 489 19.70 -1.03 -6.38
CA ILE A 489 19.60 0.40 -6.09
C ILE A 489 19.09 1.12 -7.35
N LYS A 490 17.88 1.64 -7.33
CA LYS A 490 17.25 2.30 -8.48
C LYS A 490 18.07 3.47 -9.05
N GLU A 491 18.91 4.11 -8.24
CA GLU A 491 19.68 5.30 -8.61
C GLU A 491 21.07 5.00 -9.22
N SER A 492 21.56 3.76 -9.18
CA SER A 492 22.89 3.41 -9.67
C SER A 492 23.03 1.94 -10.08
N GLU A 493 22.46 1.58 -11.22
CA GLU A 493 22.61 0.22 -11.80
C GLU A 493 24.07 -0.28 -11.93
N LYS A 494 25.02 0.66 -12.06
CA LYS A 494 26.45 0.30 -12.16
C LYS A 494 27.03 -0.14 -10.82
N ILE A 495 26.60 0.49 -9.71
CA ILE A 495 27.05 0.15 -8.35
C ILE A 495 26.46 -1.19 -7.93
N ASP A 496 25.19 -1.46 -8.27
CA ASP A 496 24.53 -2.72 -7.93
C ASP A 496 25.14 -3.92 -8.61
N PHE A 497 25.47 -3.76 -9.89
CA PHE A 497 26.17 -4.80 -10.64
C PHE A 497 27.57 -5.07 -10.03
N LYS A 498 28.29 -4.02 -9.64
CA LYS A 498 29.58 -4.14 -8.98
C LYS A 498 29.48 -4.86 -7.64
N ASN A 499 28.49 -4.52 -6.82
CA ASN A 499 28.25 -5.17 -5.53
C ASN A 499 27.91 -6.66 -5.69
N LEU A 500 27.11 -7.02 -6.69
CA LEU A 500 26.81 -8.42 -7.01
C LEU A 500 28.06 -9.19 -7.46
N GLU A 501 28.88 -8.61 -8.37
CA GLU A 501 30.09 -9.27 -8.88
C GLU A 501 31.14 -9.44 -7.77
N GLU A 502 31.36 -8.41 -6.95
CA GLU A 502 32.25 -8.49 -5.79
C GLU A 502 31.73 -9.54 -4.78
N GLY A 503 30.45 -9.56 -4.52
CA GLY A 503 29.84 -10.56 -3.65
C GLY A 503 29.93 -11.97 -4.22
N TYR A 504 29.71 -12.15 -5.52
CA TYR A 504 29.87 -13.44 -6.20
C TYR A 504 31.28 -13.96 -6.10
N LEU A 505 32.30 -13.12 -6.39
CA LEU A 505 33.71 -13.50 -6.28
C LEU A 505 34.07 -13.87 -4.84
N HIS A 506 33.64 -13.07 -3.88
CA HIS A 506 33.89 -13.37 -2.47
C HIS A 506 33.27 -14.72 -2.04
N ILE A 507 32.06 -15.04 -2.47
CA ILE A 507 31.43 -16.33 -2.17
C ILE A 507 32.18 -17.49 -2.85
N CYS A 508 32.69 -17.31 -4.07
CA CYS A 508 33.54 -18.32 -4.72
C CYS A 508 34.85 -18.55 -3.97
N GLU A 509 35.44 -17.50 -3.37
CA GLU A 509 36.66 -17.62 -2.55
C GLU A 509 36.39 -18.33 -1.22
N GLU A 510 35.27 -18.04 -0.55
CA GLU A 510 34.88 -18.66 0.72
C GLU A 510 34.42 -20.12 0.58
N PHE A 511 33.86 -20.49 -0.58
CA PHE A 511 33.35 -21.84 -0.89
C PHE A 511 33.99 -22.39 -2.18
N PRO A 512 35.31 -22.63 -2.20
CA PRO A 512 36.02 -23.00 -3.44
C PRO A 512 35.67 -24.40 -3.97
N ASP A 513 35.13 -25.26 -3.12
CA ASP A 513 34.66 -26.61 -3.45
C ASP A 513 33.20 -26.68 -3.87
N CYS A 514 32.47 -25.54 -3.82
CA CYS A 514 31.09 -25.46 -4.21
C CYS A 514 30.92 -24.83 -5.59
N ARG A 515 29.98 -25.34 -6.36
CA ARG A 515 29.60 -24.67 -7.61
C ARG A 515 28.63 -23.54 -7.30
N VAL A 516 29.05 -22.30 -7.60
CA VAL A 516 28.25 -21.09 -7.40
C VAL A 516 27.74 -20.64 -8.76
N CYS A 517 26.43 -20.44 -8.88
CA CYS A 517 25.80 -19.81 -10.03
C CYS A 517 25.35 -18.38 -9.71
N LYS A 518 25.24 -17.53 -10.73
CA LYS A 518 24.75 -16.14 -10.55
C LYS A 518 23.61 -15.81 -11.49
N VAL A 519 22.65 -15.03 -10.98
CA VAL A 519 21.48 -14.59 -11.75
C VAL A 519 21.17 -13.13 -11.49
N HIS A 520 21.08 -12.31 -12.55
CA HIS A 520 20.74 -10.90 -12.44
C HIS A 520 19.96 -10.39 -13.66
N GLY A 521 19.34 -9.20 -13.52
CA GLY A 521 18.43 -8.65 -14.53
C GLY A 521 19.02 -8.35 -15.89
N LYS A 522 20.34 -8.14 -15.99
CA LYS A 522 21.04 -7.82 -17.25
C LYS A 522 21.41 -9.04 -18.09
N MET A 523 21.25 -10.25 -17.56
CA MET A 523 21.53 -11.48 -18.31
C MET A 523 20.52 -11.68 -19.43
N LYS A 524 20.97 -12.24 -20.54
CA LYS A 524 20.08 -12.68 -21.61
C LYS A 524 19.17 -13.81 -21.10
N PRO A 525 17.92 -13.92 -21.56
CA PRO A 525 17.00 -14.95 -21.09
C PRO A 525 17.58 -16.37 -21.10
N ALA A 526 18.21 -16.77 -22.21
CA ALA A 526 18.82 -18.10 -22.35
C ALA A 526 19.97 -18.36 -21.34
N GLU A 527 20.78 -17.35 -21.04
CA GLU A 527 21.85 -17.44 -20.06
C GLU A 527 21.30 -17.54 -18.65
N LYS A 528 20.26 -16.73 -18.36
CA LYS A 528 19.55 -16.78 -17.08
C LYS A 528 18.92 -18.15 -16.85
N ASP A 529 18.26 -18.71 -17.86
CA ASP A 529 17.65 -20.04 -17.79
C ASP A 529 18.70 -21.12 -17.58
N ALA A 530 19.87 -21.04 -18.25
CA ALA A 530 20.97 -21.98 -18.05
C ALA A 530 21.50 -21.95 -16.61
N GLN A 531 21.72 -20.76 -16.01
CA GLN A 531 22.16 -20.62 -14.62
C GLN A 531 21.11 -21.15 -13.64
N MET A 532 19.83 -20.87 -13.91
CA MET A 532 18.73 -21.38 -13.09
C MET A 532 18.64 -22.91 -13.14
N GLN A 533 18.85 -23.54 -14.30
CA GLN A 533 18.84 -25.00 -14.45
C GLN A 533 19.95 -25.65 -13.64
N LEU A 534 21.16 -25.08 -13.59
CA LEU A 534 22.26 -25.60 -12.75
C LEU A 534 21.87 -25.63 -11.24
N PHE A 535 21.08 -24.68 -10.81
CA PHE A 535 20.61 -24.65 -9.42
C PHE A 535 19.44 -25.60 -9.20
N VAL A 536 18.49 -25.66 -10.12
CA VAL A 536 17.32 -26.57 -10.03
C VAL A 536 17.75 -28.04 -10.08
N SER A 537 18.74 -28.38 -10.92
CA SER A 537 19.28 -29.74 -11.01
C SER A 537 20.14 -30.16 -9.79
N GLY A 538 20.47 -29.23 -8.90
CA GLY A 538 21.35 -29.49 -7.75
C GLY A 538 22.83 -29.48 -8.07
N GLU A 539 23.23 -29.20 -9.33
CA GLU A 539 24.63 -29.08 -9.73
C GLU A 539 25.33 -27.89 -9.07
N ALA A 540 24.59 -26.76 -8.86
CA ALA A 540 25.07 -25.63 -8.11
C ALA A 540 24.48 -25.65 -6.69
N GLN A 541 25.35 -25.54 -5.66
CA GLN A 541 24.97 -25.51 -4.26
C GLN A 541 24.57 -24.12 -3.79
N ILE A 542 25.15 -23.09 -4.39
CA ILE A 542 24.90 -21.68 -4.01
C ILE A 542 24.44 -20.90 -5.24
N MET A 543 23.38 -20.11 -5.07
CA MET A 543 22.96 -19.12 -6.06
C MET A 543 23.12 -17.71 -5.51
N VAL A 544 23.92 -16.89 -6.19
CA VAL A 544 24.08 -15.46 -5.92
C VAL A 544 23.23 -14.68 -6.91
N ALA A 545 22.32 -13.84 -6.42
CA ALA A 545 21.40 -13.15 -7.31
C ALA A 545 21.01 -11.75 -6.81
N THR A 546 20.42 -10.97 -7.72
CA THR A 546 19.65 -9.77 -7.36
C THR A 546 18.18 -10.12 -7.12
N THR A 547 17.32 -9.12 -6.86
CA THR A 547 15.87 -9.27 -6.62
C THR A 547 15.11 -9.99 -7.76
N VAL A 548 15.76 -10.29 -8.87
CA VAL A 548 15.17 -11.04 -10.00
C VAL A 548 14.66 -12.44 -9.60
N ILE A 549 15.12 -12.98 -8.47
CA ILE A 549 14.59 -14.26 -7.88
C ILE A 549 13.15 -14.12 -7.35
N GLU A 550 12.60 -12.93 -7.27
CA GLU A 550 11.18 -12.74 -6.91
C GLU A 550 10.24 -13.56 -7.81
N VAL A 551 10.72 -14.01 -8.97
CA VAL A 551 9.93 -14.75 -9.96
C VAL A 551 10.12 -16.25 -9.86
N GLY A 552 9.29 -16.89 -9.11
CA GLY A 552 8.61 -18.15 -9.40
C GLY A 552 9.34 -19.49 -9.39
N VAL A 553 10.66 -19.59 -9.30
CA VAL A 553 11.31 -20.93 -9.38
C VAL A 553 11.18 -21.67 -8.07
N ASN A 554 10.63 -22.90 -8.15
CA ASN A 554 10.52 -23.80 -7.01
C ASN A 554 11.75 -24.71 -6.92
N VAL A 555 12.53 -24.56 -5.85
CA VAL A 555 13.66 -25.46 -5.55
C VAL A 555 13.45 -26.03 -4.14
N PRO A 556 12.82 -27.21 -4.00
CA PRO A 556 12.49 -27.79 -2.70
C PRO A 556 13.69 -27.99 -1.78
N ASN A 557 14.88 -28.25 -2.36
CA ASN A 557 16.13 -28.49 -1.64
C ASN A 557 16.79 -27.20 -1.12
N ALA A 558 16.38 -26.01 -1.58
CA ALA A 558 16.91 -24.73 -1.09
C ALA A 558 16.30 -24.43 0.29
N SER A 559 17.12 -24.56 1.33
CA SER A 559 16.70 -24.39 2.72
C SER A 559 17.23 -23.11 3.38
N VAL A 560 18.18 -22.41 2.76
CA VAL A 560 18.79 -21.19 3.31
C VAL A 560 18.63 -20.03 2.34
N MET A 561 18.11 -18.91 2.85
CA MET A 561 18.02 -17.61 2.18
C MET A 561 18.85 -16.59 2.96
N ILE A 562 19.86 -16.02 2.35
CA ILE A 562 20.63 -14.91 2.90
C ILE A 562 20.28 -13.65 2.12
N ILE A 563 19.85 -12.62 2.82
CA ILE A 563 19.50 -11.32 2.22
C ILE A 563 20.52 -10.30 2.69
N GLU A 564 21.39 -9.91 1.78
CA GLU A 564 22.45 -8.93 2.02
C GLU A 564 21.89 -7.51 2.01
N ASN A 565 22.38 -6.65 2.92
CA ASN A 565 21.88 -5.28 3.10
C ASN A 565 20.33 -5.24 3.22
N ALA A 566 19.79 -6.08 4.09
CA ALA A 566 18.35 -6.27 4.25
C ALA A 566 17.60 -4.96 4.62
N GLU A 567 18.31 -3.97 5.18
CA GLU A 567 17.79 -2.63 5.46
C GLU A 567 17.30 -1.87 4.22
N ARG A 568 17.72 -2.27 3.03
CA ARG A 568 17.37 -1.63 1.75
C ARG A 568 16.12 -2.21 1.10
N PHE A 569 15.61 -3.32 1.63
CA PHE A 569 14.41 -3.97 1.11
C PHE A 569 13.14 -3.49 1.82
N GLY A 570 12.04 -3.44 1.07
CA GLY A 570 10.70 -3.31 1.67
C GLY A 570 10.25 -4.62 2.32
N LEU A 571 9.31 -4.53 3.28
CA LEU A 571 8.77 -5.71 4.00
C LEU A 571 8.17 -6.74 3.05
N SER A 572 7.40 -6.32 2.07
CA SER A 572 6.79 -7.21 1.06
C SER A 572 7.85 -7.96 0.25
N GLN A 573 8.97 -7.31 -0.10
CA GLN A 573 10.08 -7.95 -0.82
C GLN A 573 10.80 -8.97 0.06
N LEU A 574 11.10 -8.61 1.32
CA LEU A 574 11.73 -9.54 2.28
C LEU A 574 10.85 -10.79 2.48
N HIS A 575 9.54 -10.61 2.58
CA HIS A 575 8.60 -11.70 2.73
C HIS A 575 8.55 -12.61 1.48
N GLN A 576 8.52 -12.04 0.28
CA GLN A 576 8.58 -12.79 -0.97
C GLN A 576 9.86 -13.60 -1.11
N LEU A 577 11.02 -13.00 -0.79
CA LEU A 577 12.31 -13.68 -0.79
C LEU A 577 12.34 -14.82 0.24
N ARG A 578 11.88 -14.57 1.46
CA ARG A 578 11.75 -15.61 2.49
C ARG A 578 10.92 -16.80 2.00
N GLY A 579 9.83 -16.55 1.31
CA GLY A 579 8.94 -17.57 0.74
C GLY A 579 9.58 -18.44 -0.37
N ARG A 580 10.79 -18.14 -0.82
CA ARG A 580 11.53 -18.97 -1.80
C ARG A 580 12.17 -20.19 -1.17
N VAL A 581 12.37 -20.21 0.14
CA VAL A 581 12.79 -21.37 0.91
C VAL A 581 11.61 -21.95 1.72
N GLY A 582 11.80 -23.06 2.41
CA GLY A 582 10.76 -23.69 3.21
C GLY A 582 9.68 -24.41 2.41
N ARG A 583 10.00 -24.90 1.21
CA ARG A 583 9.10 -25.69 0.38
C ARG A 583 9.29 -27.20 0.52
N GLY A 584 10.38 -27.61 1.16
CA GLY A 584 10.64 -28.99 1.57
C GLY A 584 10.12 -29.29 2.98
N ALA A 585 10.29 -30.55 3.42
CA ALA A 585 9.93 -31.02 4.76
C ALA A 585 10.91 -30.58 5.86
N ASP A 586 12.09 -30.08 5.46
CA ASP A 586 13.17 -29.74 6.39
C ASP A 586 13.08 -28.29 6.89
N GLN A 587 13.74 -28.06 8.04
CA GLN A 587 13.83 -26.72 8.59
C GLN A 587 14.57 -25.78 7.64
N SER A 588 13.97 -24.63 7.36
CA SER A 588 14.55 -23.60 6.50
C SER A 588 14.83 -22.31 7.27
N TYR A 589 15.82 -21.57 6.79
CA TYR A 589 16.35 -20.37 7.45
C TYR A 589 16.35 -19.18 6.49
N CYS A 590 15.96 -18.02 7.00
CA CYS A 590 16.09 -16.74 6.32
C CYS A 590 16.96 -15.81 7.17
N ILE A 591 18.12 -15.44 6.68
CA ILE A 591 19.08 -14.62 7.40
C ILE A 591 19.11 -13.22 6.77
N LEU A 592 18.74 -12.22 7.59
CA LEU A 592 18.74 -10.82 7.20
C LEU A 592 20.05 -10.19 7.66
N VAL A 593 20.96 -9.88 6.75
CA VAL A 593 22.26 -9.29 7.04
C VAL A 593 22.20 -7.78 6.88
N THR A 594 22.66 -7.02 7.88
CA THR A 594 22.63 -5.54 7.87
C THR A 594 23.90 -4.92 8.43
N GLY A 595 24.11 -3.65 8.12
CA GLY A 595 25.09 -2.81 8.81
C GLY A 595 24.65 -2.44 10.25
N TYR A 596 25.55 -1.87 11.03
CA TYR A 596 25.31 -1.51 12.44
C TYR A 596 24.35 -0.33 12.64
N LYS A 597 24.37 0.64 11.74
CA LYS A 597 23.58 1.88 11.84
C LYS A 597 22.25 1.69 11.15
N LEU A 598 21.21 1.40 11.91
CA LEU A 598 19.85 1.25 11.41
C LEU A 598 18.99 2.42 11.87
N ALA A 599 18.21 2.99 10.96
CA ALA A 599 17.14 3.91 11.30
C ALA A 599 16.04 3.18 12.09
N GLU A 600 15.29 3.89 12.91
CA GLU A 600 14.25 3.31 13.79
C GLU A 600 13.20 2.52 13.00
N ASP A 601 12.72 3.08 11.88
CA ASP A 601 11.72 2.41 11.03
C ASP A 601 12.27 1.14 10.36
N THR A 602 13.55 1.14 10.01
CA THR A 602 14.22 -0.05 9.47
C THR A 602 14.33 -1.14 10.53
N ARG A 603 14.68 -0.78 11.77
CA ARG A 603 14.71 -1.72 12.88
C ARG A 603 13.34 -2.35 13.12
N LYS A 604 12.29 -1.56 13.16
CA LYS A 604 10.89 -2.05 13.28
C LYS A 604 10.53 -3.02 12.16
N ARG A 605 10.91 -2.73 10.90
CA ARG A 605 10.67 -3.65 9.76
C ARG A 605 11.35 -5.00 9.95
N LEU A 606 12.62 -5.01 10.35
CA LEU A 606 13.36 -6.25 10.58
C LEU A 606 12.82 -7.04 11.77
N GLU A 607 12.43 -6.38 12.85
CA GLU A 607 11.80 -7.00 14.03
C GLU A 607 10.49 -7.70 13.66
N ILE A 608 9.67 -7.10 12.81
CA ILE A 608 8.43 -7.70 12.30
C ILE A 608 8.74 -8.97 11.52
N MET A 609 9.73 -8.92 10.60
CA MET A 609 10.13 -10.08 9.80
C MET A 609 10.63 -11.26 10.65
N VAL A 610 11.31 -10.97 11.76
CA VAL A 610 11.81 -12.00 12.70
C VAL A 610 10.67 -12.57 13.55
N ARG A 611 9.71 -11.72 13.95
CA ARG A 611 8.64 -12.09 14.88
C ARG A 611 7.57 -12.96 14.25
N THR A 612 7.20 -12.70 12.99
CA THR A 612 6.06 -13.38 12.35
C THR A 612 6.40 -13.98 10.99
N ASN A 613 5.78 -15.12 10.71
CA ASN A 613 5.76 -15.73 9.37
C ASN A 613 4.47 -15.41 8.61
N ASP A 614 3.47 -14.80 9.26
CA ASP A 614 2.20 -14.45 8.62
C ASP A 614 2.37 -13.28 7.65
N GLY A 615 2.18 -13.56 6.36
CA GLY A 615 2.31 -12.56 5.30
C GLY A 615 1.27 -11.45 5.38
N PHE A 616 0.08 -11.72 5.93
CA PHE A 616 -0.95 -10.69 6.11
C PHE A 616 -0.57 -9.71 7.23
N GLU A 617 -0.05 -10.22 8.34
CA GLU A 617 0.48 -9.38 9.43
C GLU A 617 1.63 -8.49 8.93
N ILE A 618 2.53 -9.06 8.13
CA ILE A 618 3.65 -8.33 7.51
C ILE A 618 3.14 -7.25 6.56
N ALA A 619 2.15 -7.55 5.72
CA ALA A 619 1.58 -6.59 4.79
C ALA A 619 0.84 -5.45 5.49
N GLU A 620 0.12 -5.73 6.58
CA GLU A 620 -0.50 -4.68 7.39
C GLU A 620 0.53 -3.79 8.08
N ALA A 621 1.62 -4.37 8.56
CA ALA A 621 2.72 -3.62 9.15
C ALA A 621 3.45 -2.76 8.11
N ASP A 622 3.67 -3.28 6.89
CA ASP A 622 4.27 -2.53 5.78
C ASP A 622 3.41 -1.31 5.42
N LEU A 623 2.09 -1.50 5.34
CA LEU A 623 1.15 -0.41 5.08
C LEU A 623 1.20 0.68 6.16
N LYS A 624 1.26 0.29 7.44
CA LYS A 624 1.35 1.23 8.58
C LYS A 624 2.68 2.00 8.62
N LEU A 625 3.79 1.36 8.26
CA LEU A 625 5.12 1.98 8.30
C LEU A 625 5.40 2.92 7.12
N ARG A 626 4.84 2.65 5.95
CA ARG A 626 5.00 3.53 4.76
C ARG A 626 4.31 4.87 4.89
N GLY A 627 3.22 4.94 5.65
CA GLY A 627 2.41 6.15 5.76
C GLY A 627 1.61 6.48 4.47
N PRO A 628 0.80 7.57 4.49
CA PRO A 628 -0.11 7.91 3.40
C PRO A 628 0.57 8.39 2.10
N GLY A 629 1.85 8.83 2.15
CA GLY A 629 2.57 9.41 1.01
C GLY A 629 3.16 8.39 0.02
N ASP A 630 3.46 7.16 0.47
CA ASP A 630 4.16 6.16 -0.34
C ASP A 630 3.22 5.17 -1.08
N LEU A 631 1.92 5.36 -0.98
CA LEU A 631 0.93 4.64 -1.81
C LEU A 631 1.05 4.99 -3.31
N GLU A 632 1.84 6.02 -3.67
CA GLU A 632 2.17 6.35 -5.05
C GLU A 632 2.87 5.21 -5.81
N GLY A 633 3.55 4.29 -5.12
CA GLY A 633 4.08 3.05 -5.72
C GLY A 633 3.00 2.09 -6.22
N THR A 634 1.74 2.27 -5.84
CA THR A 634 0.57 1.51 -6.31
C THR A 634 -0.07 2.10 -7.57
N GLN A 635 0.56 3.07 -8.24
CA GLN A 635 0.14 3.57 -9.56
C GLN A 635 0.00 2.46 -10.64
N GLN A 636 0.49 1.26 -10.35
CA GLN A 636 0.27 0.08 -11.21
C GLN A 636 -1.20 -0.37 -11.26
N SER A 637 -2.03 0.01 -10.29
CA SER A 637 -3.48 -0.24 -10.30
C SER A 637 -4.30 0.91 -10.91
N GLY A 638 -3.68 2.03 -11.30
CA GLY A 638 -4.36 3.16 -11.94
C GLY A 638 -5.24 4.02 -11.02
N ILE A 639 -5.26 3.76 -9.71
CA ILE A 639 -6.06 4.51 -8.73
C ILE A 639 -5.13 5.34 -7.85
N ALA A 640 -5.01 6.62 -8.13
CA ALA A 640 -4.59 7.58 -7.13
C ALA A 640 -5.83 7.93 -6.28
N PHE A 641 -5.90 7.42 -5.05
CA PHE A 641 -6.86 7.94 -4.08
C PHE A 641 -6.32 9.28 -3.57
N ASP A 642 -6.87 10.37 -4.03
CA ASP A 642 -6.61 11.70 -3.47
C ASP A 642 -7.41 11.86 -2.16
N LEU A 643 -7.04 11.05 -1.15
CA LEU A 643 -7.63 11.12 0.19
C LEU A 643 -7.00 12.31 0.92
N LYS A 644 -7.84 13.22 1.38
CA LYS A 644 -7.41 14.47 2.03
C LYS A 644 -7.27 14.33 3.54
N ILE A 645 -8.05 13.46 4.16
CA ILE A 645 -8.09 13.28 5.62
C ILE A 645 -8.04 11.82 6.05
N ALA A 646 -8.65 10.91 5.30
CA ALA A 646 -8.64 9.49 5.63
C ALA A 646 -7.30 8.85 5.27
N ASP A 647 -6.87 7.90 6.09
CA ASP A 647 -5.67 7.09 5.90
C ASP A 647 -6.05 5.61 5.89
N ILE A 648 -5.96 4.96 4.74
CA ILE A 648 -6.36 3.55 4.58
C ILE A 648 -5.60 2.63 5.55
N ALA A 649 -4.36 2.97 5.89
CA ALA A 649 -3.54 2.19 6.80
C ALA A 649 -4.01 2.28 8.27
N ARG A 650 -4.52 3.44 8.66
CA ARG A 650 -4.93 3.74 10.04
C ARG A 650 -6.43 3.58 10.24
N ASP A 651 -7.22 3.92 9.23
CA ASP A 651 -8.68 3.97 9.29
C ASP A 651 -9.35 2.67 8.78
N GLY A 652 -8.64 1.53 8.82
CA GLY A 652 -9.11 0.26 8.27
C GLY A 652 -10.42 -0.26 8.85
N GLN A 653 -10.66 -0.06 10.16
CA GLN A 653 -11.94 -0.43 10.78
C GLN A 653 -13.09 0.46 10.28
N LEU A 654 -12.84 1.76 10.16
CA LEU A 654 -13.80 2.69 9.60
C LEU A 654 -14.11 2.36 8.13
N LEU A 655 -13.09 2.02 7.35
CA LEU A 655 -13.25 1.62 5.95
C LEU A 655 -14.17 0.39 5.80
N GLN A 656 -13.98 -0.63 6.65
CA GLN A 656 -14.84 -1.81 6.64
C GLN A 656 -16.27 -1.44 6.99
N TYR A 657 -16.45 -0.63 8.03
CA TYR A 657 -17.78 -0.17 8.46
C TYR A 657 -18.49 0.62 7.36
N VAL A 658 -17.86 1.61 6.76
CA VAL A 658 -18.48 2.41 5.69
C VAL A 658 -18.77 1.59 4.44
N ARG A 659 -17.99 0.51 4.17
CA ARG A 659 -18.30 -0.41 3.08
C ARG A 659 -19.60 -1.16 3.32
N GLU A 660 -19.85 -1.63 4.53
CA GLU A 660 -21.11 -2.30 4.90
C GLU A 660 -22.30 -1.34 4.75
N VAL A 661 -22.14 -0.09 5.18
CA VAL A 661 -23.14 0.97 4.99
C VAL A 661 -23.41 1.23 3.50
N ALA A 662 -22.36 1.42 2.71
CA ALA A 662 -22.49 1.65 1.28
C ALA A 662 -23.10 0.44 0.55
N GLN A 663 -22.75 -0.79 0.94
CA GLN A 663 -23.33 -2.01 0.40
C GLN A 663 -24.84 -2.07 0.66
N THR A 664 -25.28 -1.76 1.88
CA THR A 664 -26.70 -1.72 2.25
C THR A 664 -27.48 -0.74 1.38
N ILE A 665 -26.91 0.43 1.07
CA ILE A 665 -27.52 1.44 0.21
C ILE A 665 -27.60 0.93 -1.24
N VAL A 666 -26.53 0.39 -1.79
CA VAL A 666 -26.51 -0.14 -3.16
C VAL A 666 -27.47 -1.32 -3.32
N ASP A 667 -27.64 -2.14 -2.29
CA ASP A 667 -28.58 -3.28 -2.34
C ASP A 667 -30.05 -2.84 -2.25
N LYS A 668 -30.35 -1.84 -1.41
CA LYS A 668 -31.71 -1.26 -1.29
C LYS A 668 -32.09 -0.39 -2.49
N ASP A 669 -31.12 0.36 -3.03
CA ASP A 669 -31.34 1.31 -4.14
C ASP A 669 -30.37 1.04 -5.32
N PRO A 670 -30.51 -0.12 -5.94
CA PRO A 670 -29.60 -0.52 -6.99
C PRO A 670 -29.69 0.29 -8.29
N ASN A 671 -30.76 1.04 -8.48
CA ASN A 671 -30.96 1.93 -9.63
C ASN A 671 -30.64 3.40 -9.33
N GLY A 672 -30.45 3.75 -8.06
CA GLY A 672 -30.26 5.14 -7.65
C GLY A 672 -31.51 5.99 -7.81
N SER A 673 -32.69 5.40 -7.58
CA SER A 673 -33.99 6.02 -7.84
C SER A 673 -34.77 6.39 -6.58
N LEU A 674 -34.32 5.95 -5.40
CA LEU A 674 -34.97 6.28 -4.14
C LEU A 674 -34.75 7.75 -3.78
N PRO A 675 -35.82 8.53 -3.51
CA PRO A 675 -35.69 9.95 -3.16
C PRO A 675 -34.80 10.24 -1.96
N GLU A 676 -34.81 9.36 -0.97
CA GLU A 676 -34.02 9.47 0.24
C GLU A 676 -32.49 9.40 -0.04
N ASN A 677 -32.09 8.80 -1.15
CA ASN A 677 -30.71 8.65 -1.59
C ASN A 677 -30.29 9.63 -2.71
N GLU A 678 -31.20 10.51 -3.16
CA GLU A 678 -30.92 11.45 -4.26
C GLU A 678 -29.68 12.29 -4.01
N ILE A 679 -29.50 12.76 -2.77
CA ILE A 679 -28.36 13.57 -2.37
C ILE A 679 -27.03 12.80 -2.55
N LEU A 680 -27.03 11.50 -2.23
CA LEU A 680 -25.85 10.64 -2.34
C LEU A 680 -25.46 10.45 -3.80
N TRP A 681 -26.43 10.16 -4.66
CA TRP A 681 -26.18 9.94 -6.09
C TRP A 681 -25.78 11.21 -6.83
N ARG A 682 -26.36 12.35 -6.44
CA ARG A 682 -25.97 13.66 -6.96
C ARG A 682 -24.53 14.00 -6.59
N GLN A 683 -24.13 13.80 -5.34
CA GLN A 683 -22.79 14.03 -4.86
C GLN A 683 -21.77 13.09 -5.54
N LEU A 684 -22.10 11.80 -5.64
CA LEU A 684 -21.27 10.83 -6.35
C LEU A 684 -21.04 11.23 -7.82
N LYS A 685 -22.08 11.74 -8.50
CA LYS A 685 -21.98 12.23 -9.88
C LYS A 685 -21.10 13.49 -9.99
N ALA A 686 -21.15 14.38 -9.01
CA ALA A 686 -20.32 15.57 -8.96
C ALA A 686 -18.83 15.19 -8.79
N LEU A 687 -18.53 14.27 -7.87
CA LEU A 687 -17.16 13.77 -7.63
C LEU A 687 -16.56 13.06 -8.87
N ARG A 688 -17.38 12.36 -9.66
CA ARG A 688 -16.94 11.72 -10.92
C ARG A 688 -16.54 12.71 -12.01
N LYS A 689 -17.11 13.90 -12.02
CA LYS A 689 -16.78 14.94 -13.03
C LYS A 689 -15.46 15.66 -12.73
N THR A 690 -15.06 15.70 -11.48
CA THR A 690 -13.87 16.43 -11.02
C THR A 690 -12.61 15.56 -10.94
N ASN A 691 -12.76 14.26 -10.76
CA ASN A 691 -11.64 13.33 -10.58
C ASN A 691 -11.75 12.11 -11.48
N VAL A 692 -10.64 11.82 -12.18
CA VAL A 692 -10.21 10.56 -12.82
C VAL A 692 -11.29 9.55 -13.19
N ASN A 693 -11.20 9.09 -14.41
CA ASN A 693 -12.03 8.04 -15.02
C ASN A 693 -11.92 6.69 -14.25
N TRP A 694 -12.64 6.57 -13.13
CA TRP A 694 -12.74 5.37 -12.30
C TRP A 694 -13.20 4.12 -13.10
N ALA A 695 -13.79 4.33 -14.26
CA ALA A 695 -14.23 3.27 -15.18
C ALA A 695 -13.08 2.61 -15.95
N ALA A 696 -11.88 3.18 -15.97
CA ALA A 696 -10.73 2.63 -16.66
C ALA A 696 -9.92 1.62 -15.81
N ILE A 697 -10.38 1.32 -14.59
CA ILE A 697 -9.64 0.53 -13.59
C ILE A 697 -10.08 -0.94 -13.56
N SER A 698 -11.17 -1.27 -14.22
CA SER A 698 -11.69 -2.65 -14.29
C SER A 698 -11.23 -3.39 -15.52
#